data_9d6a5296d6fc8015b185b0f698600c3c
#
_entry.id   9d6a5296d6fc8015b185b0f698600c3c
#
_cell.length_a   1.000
_cell.length_b   1.000
_cell.length_c   1.000
_cell.angle_alpha   90.00
_cell.angle_beta   90.00
_cell.angle_gamma   90.00
#
_symmetry.space_group_name_H-M   'P 1'
#
loop_
_entity.id
_entity.type
_entity.pdbx_description
1 polymer ?
#
loop_
_entity_poly.entity_id
_entity_poly.type
_entity_poly.pdbx_seq_one_letter_code
_entity_poly.pdbx_strand_id
1 'polypeptide(L)'
;MKLFQSSPFTAAGLAGLLVPAALAQSPQSLDPLLVEAEADKKASLTVPSPAASRADLEKTPGGVEVVDAERYLSGRASTVADVFALSAGVFAQSRFGADEARLSIRGSGLQRTFHGRGLRVLQDGVPLNLADGGFDFQALDPLAASHINVWRGANALAYGSSALGGAIDYVSHTGRSAPGFSARLEAGSFGYLRARLAGGFSEGAGDLYFSLSQQSQEGFRRHADQDNQRIFANFGRKLADHIETRVYLSSVVTDSELPGNLTKAELELDPRQAAPANITGDQKRDFELFRLASKTTVVADDNRFDLIAAWTYKDLDHPIFQVIDQKSNDALLGATFTHDGEVFGRDQRLRAGLLFLRGETDAANYANVGGSRGNLLQQDQQTATNLEAFVESQLELGAGFTGVLGAVASRNERETRRVFGPTPPNSSYDRSYDDLAPKLGLRWDRSDVQVYGNVSGSYEPPSFSESGTAVVANEAQEATTVELGTRGRHGAFRWDASIYRAEIDDELLTVQLPPPAAIGATGTINADQTIHQGVELAGEVDLLGAAWDENPGHRLVFRGAWTWGDYRFDNDAIYGDNRIAGLPEHLIRGELMWENDRGWYAGPTFEWVPVESWIDHRNTFSADAYALLGFKFGRRVEQGISWFVEAKNLSDERYAATTGVIENARGKDQRQFLPGDGRGVFTGIEYRW
;
A
#
# COMPACT_ATOMS: atom_id res chain seq x y z
N MET A 1 -18.98 -10.10 22.60
CA MET A 1 -19.79 -11.32 22.57
C MET A 1 -18.89 -12.43 22.05
N LYS A 2 -18.29 -13.19 22.95
CA LYS A 2 -17.31 -14.25 22.62
C LYS A 2 -18.00 -15.35 21.81
N LEU A 3 -17.77 -15.40 20.54
CA LEU A 3 -18.16 -16.47 19.62
C LEU A 3 -17.07 -16.66 18.58
N PHE A 4 -15.94 -17.16 18.99
CA PHE A 4 -14.98 -17.94 18.20
C PHE A 4 -13.77 -18.15 19.11
N GLN A 5 -13.83 -19.23 19.89
CA GLN A 5 -12.62 -19.77 20.50
C GLN A 5 -11.84 -20.47 19.37
N SER A 6 -10.57 -20.13 19.26
CA SER A 6 -9.60 -20.79 18.38
C SER A 6 -9.57 -22.28 18.64
N SER A 7 -10.07 -23.06 17.68
CA SER A 7 -9.76 -24.49 17.60
C SER A 7 -8.87 -24.69 16.37
N PRO A 8 -7.75 -25.41 16.47
CA PRO A 8 -6.90 -25.69 15.32
C PRO A 8 -7.68 -26.59 14.35
N PHE A 9 -7.89 -26.10 13.13
CA PHE A 9 -8.32 -26.96 12.02
C PHE A 9 -7.20 -27.90 11.67
N THR A 10 -7.29 -29.13 12.17
CA THR A 10 -6.44 -30.24 11.68
C THR A 10 -6.76 -30.47 10.21
N ALA A 11 -5.75 -30.33 9.38
CA ALA A 11 -5.79 -30.71 7.96
C ALA A 11 -6.00 -32.20 7.82
N ALA A 12 -7.25 -32.64 7.72
CA ALA A 12 -7.61 -34.00 7.33
C ALA A 12 -8.88 -33.98 6.50
N GLY A 13 -8.75 -34.32 5.23
CA GLY A 13 -9.86 -34.78 4.40
C GLY A 13 -10.29 -33.95 3.22
N LEU A 14 -9.40 -33.70 2.25
CA LEU A 14 -9.79 -33.40 0.87
C LEU A 14 -9.25 -34.50 -0.06
N ALA A 15 -9.87 -35.65 0.02
CA ALA A 15 -9.74 -36.71 -0.97
C ALA A 15 -11.14 -37.03 -1.54
N GLY A 16 -11.30 -36.79 -2.83
CA GLY A 16 -12.35 -37.41 -3.63
C GLY A 16 -13.51 -36.53 -4.07
N LEU A 17 -13.31 -35.76 -5.12
CA LEU A 17 -14.36 -35.41 -6.08
C LEU A 17 -13.74 -35.36 -7.48
N LEU A 18 -13.71 -36.51 -8.14
CA LEU A 18 -13.52 -36.66 -9.60
C LEU A 18 -14.86 -36.37 -10.29
N VAL A 19 -14.95 -35.27 -11.01
CA VAL A 19 -16.06 -34.95 -11.91
C VAL A 19 -15.58 -35.19 -13.35
N PRO A 20 -16.37 -35.85 -14.20
CA PRO A 20 -15.92 -36.24 -15.57
C PRO A 20 -15.82 -35.03 -16.50
N ALA A 21 -14.79 -35.09 -17.36
CA ALA A 21 -14.53 -34.12 -18.41
C ALA A 21 -15.66 -34.06 -19.42
N ALA A 22 -16.28 -32.89 -19.59
CA ALA A 22 -17.16 -32.60 -20.72
C ALA A 22 -16.32 -32.16 -21.93
N LEU A 23 -16.63 -32.73 -23.07
CA LEU A 23 -15.99 -32.51 -24.36
C LEU A 23 -16.06 -31.04 -24.81
N ALA A 24 -14.90 -30.45 -25.08
CA ALA A 24 -14.76 -29.12 -25.59
C ALA A 24 -15.27 -29.00 -27.02
N GLN A 25 -16.22 -28.11 -27.27
CA GLN A 25 -16.57 -27.63 -28.60
C GLN A 25 -15.54 -26.58 -29.05
N SER A 26 -15.15 -26.66 -30.32
CA SER A 26 -14.21 -25.72 -30.94
C SER A 26 -14.73 -24.30 -30.90
N PRO A 27 -13.89 -23.28 -30.58
CA PRO A 27 -14.33 -21.88 -30.55
C PRO A 27 -14.65 -21.38 -31.97
N GLN A 28 -15.88 -20.91 -32.18
CA GLN A 28 -16.21 -20.10 -33.34
C GLN A 28 -15.61 -18.72 -33.18
N SER A 29 -14.83 -18.25 -34.14
CA SER A 29 -14.34 -16.88 -34.18
C SER A 29 -15.50 -15.92 -34.43
N LEU A 30 -15.83 -15.12 -33.42
CA LEU A 30 -16.77 -14.01 -33.51
C LEU A 30 -16.07 -12.77 -34.08
N ASP A 31 -16.83 -11.91 -34.76
CA ASP A 31 -16.37 -10.64 -35.31
C ASP A 31 -15.81 -9.76 -34.19
N PRO A 32 -14.59 -9.18 -34.29
CA PRO A 32 -13.98 -8.38 -33.25
C PRO A 32 -14.85 -7.24 -32.70
N LEU A 33 -15.61 -6.58 -33.56
CA LEU A 33 -16.55 -5.52 -33.14
C LEU A 33 -17.72 -6.02 -32.29
N LEU A 34 -18.16 -7.26 -32.48
CA LEU A 34 -19.22 -7.90 -31.68
C LEU A 34 -18.68 -8.32 -30.31
N VAL A 35 -17.41 -8.75 -30.24
CA VAL A 35 -16.74 -9.15 -29.01
C VAL A 35 -16.49 -7.93 -28.14
N GLU A 36 -16.07 -6.79 -28.70
CA GLU A 36 -15.90 -5.53 -27.94
C GLU A 36 -17.25 -5.00 -27.42
N ALA A 37 -18.30 -4.98 -28.23
CA ALA A 37 -19.61 -4.50 -27.81
C ALA A 37 -20.29 -5.42 -26.76
N GLU A 38 -20.03 -6.73 -26.76
CA GLU A 38 -20.49 -7.65 -25.70
C GLU A 38 -19.63 -7.56 -24.45
N ALA A 39 -18.33 -7.31 -24.57
CA ALA A 39 -17.44 -7.08 -23.43
C ALA A 39 -17.82 -5.81 -22.67
N ASP A 40 -18.15 -4.72 -23.37
CA ASP A 40 -18.59 -3.48 -22.75
C ASP A 40 -19.92 -3.63 -22.00
N LYS A 41 -20.87 -4.39 -22.52
CA LYS A 41 -22.14 -4.67 -21.82
C LYS A 41 -21.96 -5.53 -20.56
N LYS A 42 -20.90 -6.32 -20.49
CA LYS A 42 -20.56 -7.17 -19.32
C LYS A 42 -19.68 -6.43 -18.31
N ALA A 43 -19.05 -5.31 -18.67
CA ALA A 43 -18.19 -4.56 -17.77
C ALA A 43 -18.94 -4.05 -16.54
N SER A 44 -18.25 -4.02 -15.41
CA SER A 44 -18.76 -3.40 -14.18
C SER A 44 -18.66 -1.87 -14.31
N LEU A 45 -19.68 -1.15 -13.85
CA LEU A 45 -19.63 0.31 -13.73
C LEU A 45 -18.88 0.74 -12.47
N THR A 46 -18.86 -0.09 -11.43
CA THR A 46 -18.27 0.22 -10.11
C THR A 46 -16.81 -0.17 -9.99
N VAL A 47 -16.36 -1.20 -10.74
CA VAL A 47 -14.99 -1.72 -10.68
C VAL A 47 -14.38 -1.68 -12.08
N PRO A 48 -13.35 -0.84 -12.31
CA PRO A 48 -12.71 -0.72 -13.63
C PRO A 48 -11.84 -1.94 -13.95
N SER A 49 -11.69 -2.22 -15.24
CA SER A 49 -10.69 -3.19 -15.70
C SER A 49 -9.26 -2.61 -15.61
N PRO A 50 -8.19 -3.44 -15.64
CA PRO A 50 -6.81 -2.94 -15.66
C PRO A 50 -6.55 -1.94 -16.80
N ALA A 51 -7.13 -2.20 -17.99
CA ALA A 51 -7.00 -1.29 -19.14
C ALA A 51 -7.70 0.04 -18.91
N ALA A 52 -8.92 0.03 -18.35
CA ALA A 52 -9.67 1.23 -18.01
C ALA A 52 -8.95 2.05 -16.92
N SER A 53 -8.43 1.40 -15.88
CA SER A 53 -7.62 2.05 -14.85
C SER A 53 -6.38 2.71 -15.45
N ARG A 54 -5.66 2.02 -16.35
CA ARG A 54 -4.47 2.57 -17.01
C ARG A 54 -4.82 3.81 -17.84
N ALA A 55 -5.88 3.73 -18.65
CA ALA A 55 -6.33 4.86 -19.46
C ALA A 55 -6.79 6.06 -18.62
N ASP A 56 -7.35 5.82 -17.42
CA ASP A 56 -7.75 6.91 -16.51
C ASP A 56 -6.54 7.51 -15.78
N LEU A 57 -5.62 6.68 -15.27
CA LEU A 57 -4.41 7.14 -14.61
C LEU A 57 -3.51 7.96 -15.54
N GLU A 58 -3.38 7.56 -16.79
CA GLU A 58 -2.56 8.29 -17.79
C GLU A 58 -3.08 9.70 -18.09
N LYS A 59 -4.32 10.03 -17.68
CA LYS A 59 -4.83 11.41 -17.74
C LYS A 59 -4.24 12.30 -16.64
N THR A 60 -3.61 11.74 -15.61
CA THR A 60 -2.98 12.49 -14.53
C THR A 60 -1.63 13.05 -14.98
N PRO A 61 -1.40 14.37 -14.89
CA PRO A 61 -0.08 14.96 -15.17
C PRO A 61 0.88 14.76 -13.99
N GLY A 62 1.26 13.53 -13.70
CA GLY A 62 2.11 13.18 -12.57
C GLY A 62 2.43 11.70 -12.53
N GLY A 63 3.27 11.28 -11.58
CA GLY A 63 3.69 9.89 -11.39
C GLY A 63 2.52 8.99 -11.03
N VAL A 64 2.20 8.02 -11.90
CA VAL A 64 1.14 7.03 -11.68
C VAL A 64 1.56 5.67 -12.24
N GLU A 65 1.04 4.60 -11.66
CA GLU A 65 1.31 3.23 -12.12
C GLU A 65 0.08 2.34 -11.94
N VAL A 66 -0.12 1.37 -12.82
CA VAL A 66 -1.00 0.22 -12.63
C VAL A 66 -0.12 -1.03 -12.47
N VAL A 67 -0.12 -1.60 -11.28
CA VAL A 67 0.56 -2.86 -10.97
C VAL A 67 -0.39 -4.01 -11.27
N ASP A 68 -0.17 -4.72 -12.35
CA ASP A 68 -0.97 -5.89 -12.71
C ASP A 68 -0.72 -7.05 -11.73
N ALA A 69 -1.78 -7.71 -11.28
CA ALA A 69 -1.66 -8.84 -10.35
C ALA A 69 -0.77 -9.97 -10.89
N GLU A 70 -0.79 -10.18 -12.20
CA GLU A 70 0.05 -11.17 -12.87
C GLU A 70 1.55 -10.99 -12.57
N ARG A 71 2.00 -9.76 -12.33
CA ARG A 71 3.40 -9.43 -12.09
C ARG A 71 3.89 -10.03 -10.75
N TYR A 72 3.12 -9.90 -9.67
CA TYR A 72 3.51 -10.44 -8.37
C TYR A 72 3.03 -11.88 -8.12
N LEU A 73 1.99 -12.35 -8.82
CA LEU A 73 1.50 -13.74 -8.71
C LEU A 73 2.46 -14.79 -9.28
N SER A 74 3.51 -14.37 -10.00
CA SER A 74 4.61 -15.23 -10.47
C SER A 74 5.55 -15.71 -9.35
N GLY A 75 5.32 -15.29 -8.11
CA GLY A 75 6.08 -15.67 -6.91
C GLY A 75 5.20 -15.63 -5.68
N ARG A 76 5.84 -15.58 -4.52
CA ARG A 76 5.16 -15.30 -3.25
C ARG A 76 4.57 -13.89 -3.30
N ALA A 77 3.34 -13.72 -2.88
CA ALA A 77 2.64 -12.44 -2.85
C ALA A 77 2.07 -12.16 -1.45
N SER A 78 2.86 -12.43 -0.42
CA SER A 78 2.42 -12.34 0.98
C SER A 78 2.75 -11.01 1.64
N THR A 79 3.65 -10.22 1.09
CA THR A 79 4.09 -8.96 1.68
C THR A 79 3.88 -7.79 0.74
N VAL A 80 3.78 -6.58 1.30
CA VAL A 80 3.74 -5.33 0.52
C VAL A 80 5.01 -5.18 -0.34
N ALA A 81 6.16 -5.65 0.17
CA ALA A 81 7.42 -5.66 -0.58
C ALA A 81 7.36 -6.57 -1.82
N ASP A 82 6.70 -7.72 -1.73
CA ASP A 82 6.52 -8.63 -2.88
C ASP A 82 5.68 -7.96 -3.98
N VAL A 83 4.64 -7.22 -3.59
CA VAL A 83 3.70 -6.55 -4.50
C VAL A 83 4.36 -5.39 -5.24
N PHE A 84 5.09 -4.53 -4.53
CA PHE A 84 5.70 -3.31 -5.08
C PHE A 84 7.17 -3.48 -5.44
N ALA A 85 7.64 -4.72 -5.66
CA ALA A 85 9.04 -5.00 -5.95
C ALA A 85 9.59 -4.24 -7.17
N LEU A 86 8.76 -3.92 -8.18
CA LEU A 86 9.15 -3.22 -9.40
C LEU A 86 8.50 -1.84 -9.55
N SER A 87 7.94 -1.28 -8.46
CA SER A 87 7.31 0.05 -8.49
C SER A 87 8.35 1.12 -8.12
N ALA A 88 8.72 1.97 -9.07
CA ALA A 88 9.62 3.10 -8.81
C ALA A 88 8.94 4.14 -7.90
N GLY A 89 9.71 4.78 -7.02
CA GLY A 89 9.19 5.74 -6.05
C GLY A 89 8.49 5.12 -4.83
N VAL A 90 8.33 3.79 -4.81
CA VAL A 90 7.69 3.07 -3.70
C VAL A 90 8.75 2.28 -2.91
N PHE A 91 9.08 2.76 -1.73
CA PHE A 91 9.85 1.99 -0.75
C PHE A 91 8.89 1.11 0.04
N ALA A 92 9.02 -0.19 -0.10
CA ALA A 92 8.24 -1.17 0.63
C ALA A 92 9.17 -2.27 1.15
N GLN A 93 9.24 -2.44 2.48
CA GLN A 93 10.03 -3.48 3.14
C GLN A 93 9.25 -4.05 4.31
N SER A 94 9.26 -5.37 4.44
CA SER A 94 8.68 -6.05 5.59
C SER A 94 9.51 -5.79 6.85
N ARG A 95 8.85 -5.62 7.99
CA ARG A 95 9.54 -5.40 9.26
C ARG A 95 10.06 -6.69 9.88
N PHE A 96 9.32 -7.79 9.73
CA PHE A 96 9.60 -9.06 10.39
C PHE A 96 9.37 -10.25 9.48
N GLY A 97 9.55 -10.07 8.18
CA GLY A 97 9.23 -11.08 7.17
C GLY A 97 7.72 -11.26 6.92
N ALA A 98 6.91 -10.33 7.43
CA ALA A 98 5.48 -10.41 7.52
C ALA A 98 4.76 -9.31 6.73
N ASP A 99 3.43 -9.32 6.82
CA ASP A 99 2.55 -8.32 6.22
C ASP A 99 2.75 -6.91 6.78
N GLU A 100 3.16 -6.78 8.04
CA GLU A 100 3.50 -5.49 8.61
C GLU A 100 4.75 -4.95 7.93
N ALA A 101 4.59 -3.83 7.25
CA ALA A 101 5.61 -3.26 6.39
C ALA A 101 5.89 -1.79 6.72
N ARG A 102 7.08 -1.35 6.35
CA ARG A 102 7.36 0.06 6.14
C ARG A 102 7.06 0.38 4.69
N LEU A 103 6.09 1.23 4.46
CA LEU A 103 5.70 1.70 3.14
C LEU A 103 5.87 3.22 3.10
N SER A 104 6.63 3.70 2.13
CA SER A 104 6.84 5.11 1.90
C SER A 104 6.84 5.41 0.40
N ILE A 105 6.19 6.48 0.01
CA ILE A 105 6.26 7.02 -1.34
C ILE A 105 6.81 8.44 -1.22
N ARG A 106 7.95 8.71 -1.91
CA ARG A 106 8.61 10.03 -1.91
C ARG A 106 8.95 10.58 -0.52
N GLY A 107 9.27 9.68 0.43
CA GLY A 107 9.64 10.05 1.78
C GLY A 107 8.49 10.26 2.75
N SER A 108 7.24 10.13 2.33
CA SER A 108 6.10 10.23 3.24
C SER A 108 6.08 9.09 4.26
N GLY A 109 5.62 9.36 5.47
CA GLY A 109 5.46 8.34 6.51
C GLY A 109 6.75 7.71 7.01
N LEU A 110 7.90 8.34 6.78
CA LEU A 110 9.24 7.88 7.14
C LEU A 110 9.37 7.48 8.62
N GLN A 111 8.67 8.17 9.46
CA GLN A 111 8.80 8.08 10.91
C GLN A 111 8.08 6.88 11.49
N ARG A 112 7.12 6.34 10.77
CA ARG A 112 6.28 5.27 11.28
C ARG A 112 6.69 3.93 10.71
N THR A 113 6.95 3.02 11.63
CA THR A 113 7.33 1.65 11.29
C THR A 113 6.22 0.65 11.54
N PHE A 114 5.03 1.05 12.01
CA PHE A 114 4.02 0.11 12.50
C PHE A 114 2.64 0.24 11.83
N HIS A 115 2.22 1.39 11.34
CA HIS A 115 1.07 1.52 10.43
C HIS A 115 1.34 2.63 9.43
N GLY A 116 0.67 2.57 8.29
CA GLY A 116 0.91 3.52 7.21
C GLY A 116 0.47 4.92 7.57
N ARG A 117 1.18 5.90 7.02
CA ARG A 117 0.94 7.32 7.19
C ARG A 117 1.31 8.06 5.91
N GLY A 118 0.64 9.19 5.63
CA GLY A 118 0.93 9.99 4.44
C GLY A 118 0.50 9.38 3.13
N LEU A 119 -0.30 8.31 3.19
CA LEU A 119 -0.83 7.61 2.03
C LEU A 119 -2.33 7.40 2.20
N ARG A 120 -3.08 7.68 1.15
CA ARG A 120 -4.49 7.27 1.06
C ARG A 120 -4.54 5.86 0.47
N VAL A 121 -4.94 4.88 1.27
CA VAL A 121 -5.12 3.50 0.83
C VAL A 121 -6.59 3.24 0.59
N LEU A 122 -6.89 2.64 -0.55
CA LEU A 122 -8.27 2.39 -1.00
C LEU A 122 -8.46 0.93 -1.40
N GLN A 123 -9.70 0.52 -1.38
CA GLN A 123 -10.17 -0.70 -2.01
C GLN A 123 -11.38 -0.34 -2.90
N ASP A 124 -11.23 -0.55 -4.22
CA ASP A 124 -12.24 -0.21 -5.23
C ASP A 124 -12.67 1.28 -5.19
N GLY A 125 -11.71 2.17 -4.89
CA GLY A 125 -11.94 3.61 -4.76
C GLY A 125 -12.57 4.04 -3.45
N VAL A 126 -12.76 3.14 -2.46
CA VAL A 126 -13.31 3.46 -1.13
C VAL A 126 -12.18 3.47 -0.10
N PRO A 127 -11.88 4.59 0.57
CA PRO A 127 -10.80 4.70 1.54
C PRO A 127 -10.87 3.65 2.66
N LEU A 128 -9.70 3.08 2.99
CA LEU A 128 -9.48 2.12 4.08
C LEU A 128 -8.90 2.79 5.33
N ASN A 129 -8.33 4.00 5.18
CA ASN A 129 -7.81 4.74 6.31
C ASN A 129 -8.91 4.99 7.35
N LEU A 130 -8.57 4.84 8.61
CA LEU A 130 -9.37 5.30 9.73
C LEU A 130 -9.44 6.83 9.73
N ALA A 131 -10.36 7.41 10.49
CA ALA A 131 -10.59 8.84 10.48
C ALA A 131 -9.37 9.67 10.97
N ASP A 132 -8.48 9.08 11.77
CA ASP A 132 -7.23 9.73 12.17
C ASP A 132 -6.12 9.67 11.10
N GLY A 133 -6.36 9.02 9.97
CA GLY A 133 -5.45 8.89 8.83
C GLY A 133 -4.65 7.59 8.78
N GLY A 134 -4.61 6.82 9.87
CA GLY A 134 -3.88 5.54 9.94
C GLY A 134 -4.54 4.41 9.16
N PHE A 135 -3.75 3.41 8.74
CA PHE A 135 -4.25 2.15 8.17
C PHE A 135 -3.33 0.98 8.53
N ASP A 136 -3.87 -0.23 8.46
CA ASP A 136 -3.13 -1.47 8.71
C ASP A 136 -2.91 -2.25 7.42
N PHE A 137 -1.67 -2.65 7.16
CA PHE A 137 -1.29 -3.38 5.94
C PHE A 137 -1.97 -4.75 5.85
N GLN A 138 -2.20 -5.38 6.98
CA GLN A 138 -2.85 -6.68 7.08
C GLN A 138 -4.32 -6.66 6.63
N ALA A 139 -4.95 -5.47 6.60
CA ALA A 139 -6.32 -5.29 6.13
C ALA A 139 -6.50 -5.59 4.63
N LEU A 140 -5.39 -5.69 3.88
CA LEU A 140 -5.38 -5.92 2.44
C LEU A 140 -4.92 -7.35 2.12
N ASP A 141 -5.58 -7.98 1.16
CA ASP A 141 -5.12 -9.22 0.54
C ASP A 141 -4.76 -8.97 -0.93
N PRO A 142 -3.47 -8.92 -1.29
CA PRO A 142 -3.07 -8.74 -2.69
C PRO A 142 -3.62 -9.80 -3.63
N LEU A 143 -3.89 -11.01 -3.12
CA LEU A 143 -4.48 -12.08 -3.94
C LEU A 143 -5.95 -11.85 -4.28
N ALA A 144 -6.65 -10.95 -3.60
CA ALA A 144 -8.03 -10.56 -3.92
C ALA A 144 -8.11 -9.45 -4.98
N ALA A 145 -7.00 -8.77 -5.27
CA ALA A 145 -6.94 -7.70 -6.25
C ALA A 145 -6.69 -8.23 -7.67
N SER A 146 -7.33 -7.62 -8.65
CA SER A 146 -7.05 -7.80 -10.08
C SER A 146 -5.85 -6.96 -10.53
N HIS A 147 -5.71 -5.78 -9.96
CA HIS A 147 -4.60 -4.85 -10.16
C HIS A 147 -4.57 -3.82 -9.01
N ILE A 148 -3.50 -3.05 -8.96
CA ILE A 148 -3.33 -2.00 -7.96
C ILE A 148 -2.97 -0.71 -8.67
N ASN A 149 -3.70 0.35 -8.39
CA ASN A 149 -3.43 1.69 -8.89
C ASN A 149 -2.56 2.43 -7.88
N VAL A 150 -1.53 3.11 -8.35
CA VAL A 150 -0.61 3.90 -7.51
C VAL A 150 -0.52 5.32 -8.06
N TRP A 151 -0.75 6.31 -7.21
CA TRP A 151 -0.46 7.72 -7.46
C TRP A 151 0.67 8.13 -6.54
N ARG A 152 1.75 8.69 -7.10
CA ARG A 152 2.93 9.11 -6.35
C ARG A 152 2.89 10.62 -6.07
N GLY A 153 3.11 11.00 -4.79
CA GLY A 153 3.04 12.40 -4.36
C GLY A 153 1.64 13.00 -4.47
N ALA A 154 1.52 14.31 -4.51
CA ALA A 154 0.28 15.06 -4.55
C ALA A 154 -0.55 14.89 -5.85
N ASN A 155 -0.48 13.72 -6.49
CA ASN A 155 -1.21 13.40 -7.71
C ASN A 155 -2.58 12.75 -7.47
N ALA A 156 -2.87 12.41 -6.22
CA ALA A 156 -4.11 11.74 -5.80
C ALA A 156 -5.21 12.71 -5.36
N LEU A 157 -5.34 13.88 -6.00
CA LEU A 157 -6.23 14.97 -5.61
C LEU A 157 -7.69 14.55 -5.37
N ALA A 158 -8.20 13.63 -6.19
CA ALA A 158 -9.58 13.13 -6.06
C ALA A 158 -9.82 12.29 -4.78
N TYR A 159 -8.78 11.95 -4.04
CA TYR A 159 -8.86 11.14 -2.82
C TYR A 159 -8.62 11.96 -1.54
N GLY A 160 -8.60 13.29 -1.65
CA GLY A 160 -8.61 14.22 -0.54
C GLY A 160 -7.23 14.53 0.04
N SER A 161 -7.25 15.08 1.25
CA SER A 161 -6.07 15.37 2.08
C SER A 161 -5.45 14.07 2.65
N SER A 162 -4.36 14.20 3.41
CA SER A 162 -3.61 13.06 3.98
C SER A 162 -3.02 12.13 2.93
N ALA A 163 -2.60 12.69 1.80
CA ALA A 163 -2.01 11.99 0.66
C ALA A 163 -0.71 12.66 0.20
N LEU A 164 0.13 13.12 1.12
CA LEU A 164 1.43 13.74 0.83
C LEU A 164 2.32 12.80 0.00
N GLY A 165 2.35 11.52 0.33
CA GLY A 165 3.02 10.48 -0.45
C GLY A 165 2.22 9.97 -1.64
N GLY A 166 0.90 10.19 -1.66
CA GLY A 166 0.02 9.74 -2.73
C GLY A 166 -1.09 8.79 -2.29
N ALA A 167 -1.56 7.97 -3.24
CA ALA A 167 -2.61 6.98 -2.98
C ALA A 167 -2.30 5.62 -3.60
N ILE A 168 -2.87 4.58 -3.02
CA ILE A 168 -2.81 3.19 -3.50
C ILE A 168 -4.22 2.62 -3.47
N ASP A 169 -4.74 2.16 -4.61
CA ASP A 169 -6.07 1.55 -4.71
C ASP A 169 -5.97 0.10 -5.15
N TYR A 170 -6.36 -0.82 -4.28
CA TYR A 170 -6.47 -2.24 -4.57
C TYR A 170 -7.81 -2.51 -5.25
N VAL A 171 -7.78 -2.68 -6.56
CA VAL A 171 -8.98 -2.95 -7.36
C VAL A 171 -9.27 -4.44 -7.38
N SER A 172 -10.40 -4.84 -6.81
CA SER A 172 -10.77 -6.24 -6.64
C SER A 172 -11.21 -6.91 -7.94
N HIS A 173 -11.19 -8.23 -7.95
CA HIS A 173 -11.96 -9.00 -8.92
C HIS A 173 -13.48 -8.85 -8.66
N THR A 174 -14.27 -9.05 -9.70
CA THR A 174 -15.72 -9.18 -9.64
C THR A 174 -16.13 -10.58 -10.13
N GLY A 175 -17.37 -10.99 -9.88
CA GLY A 175 -17.88 -12.23 -10.44
C GLY A 175 -17.87 -12.27 -11.96
N ARG A 176 -17.83 -11.11 -12.62
CA ARG A 176 -17.75 -10.97 -14.07
C ARG A 176 -16.32 -11.04 -14.59
N SER A 177 -15.34 -10.46 -13.87
CA SER A 177 -13.94 -10.42 -14.29
C SER A 177 -13.18 -11.70 -13.95
N ALA A 178 -13.62 -12.47 -12.95
CA ALA A 178 -12.99 -13.72 -12.51
C ALA A 178 -14.03 -14.83 -12.30
N PRO A 179 -14.72 -15.28 -13.37
CA PRO A 179 -15.72 -16.34 -13.28
C PRO A 179 -15.06 -17.68 -12.94
N GLY A 180 -15.80 -18.54 -12.21
CA GLY A 180 -15.32 -19.85 -11.79
C GLY A 180 -14.64 -19.83 -10.43
N PHE A 181 -13.91 -20.89 -10.11
CA PHE A 181 -13.20 -21.03 -8.83
C PHE A 181 -11.70 -21.06 -9.05
N SER A 182 -10.96 -20.65 -8.01
CA SER A 182 -9.52 -20.89 -7.90
C SER A 182 -9.15 -21.32 -6.49
N ALA A 183 -8.23 -22.28 -6.38
CA ALA A 183 -7.61 -22.68 -5.14
C ALA A 183 -6.09 -22.54 -5.28
N ARG A 184 -5.46 -21.85 -4.32
CA ARG A 184 -4.02 -21.62 -4.29
C ARG A 184 -3.45 -22.09 -2.95
N LEU A 185 -2.36 -22.86 -3.00
CA LEU A 185 -1.59 -23.30 -1.85
C LEU A 185 -0.15 -22.85 -2.04
N GLU A 186 0.42 -22.28 -1.02
CA GLU A 186 1.83 -21.86 -0.99
C GLU A 186 2.50 -22.45 0.27
N ALA A 187 3.75 -22.83 0.14
CA ALA A 187 4.58 -23.26 1.25
C ALA A 187 6.03 -22.82 1.03
N GLY A 188 6.81 -22.71 2.10
CA GLY A 188 8.19 -22.30 1.93
C GLY A 188 8.99 -22.28 3.22
N SER A 189 10.17 -21.68 3.14
CA SER A 189 11.04 -21.46 4.28
C SER A 189 10.36 -20.69 5.39
N PHE A 190 10.86 -20.81 6.60
CA PHE A 190 10.40 -20.11 7.81
C PHE A 190 8.98 -20.50 8.25
N GLY A 191 8.60 -21.77 8.02
CA GLY A 191 7.27 -22.28 8.37
C GLY A 191 6.14 -21.65 7.54
N TYR A 192 6.46 -20.98 6.43
CA TYR A 192 5.46 -20.30 5.61
C TYR A 192 4.47 -21.27 4.98
N LEU A 193 3.20 -21.05 5.23
CA LEU A 193 2.08 -21.75 4.62
C LEU A 193 0.96 -20.76 4.33
N ARG A 194 0.39 -20.81 3.11
CA ARG A 194 -0.78 -20.02 2.74
C ARG A 194 -1.75 -20.86 1.92
N ALA A 195 -3.02 -20.78 2.26
CA ALA A 195 -4.12 -21.35 1.49
C ALA A 195 -5.10 -20.25 1.11
N ARG A 196 -5.58 -20.27 -0.13
CA ARG A 196 -6.63 -19.36 -0.61
C ARG A 196 -7.65 -20.14 -1.44
N LEU A 197 -8.92 -19.83 -1.23
CA LEU A 197 -10.04 -20.21 -2.07
C LEU A 197 -10.75 -18.96 -2.55
N ALA A 198 -10.98 -18.83 -3.86
CA ALA A 198 -11.75 -17.73 -4.41
C ALA A 198 -12.74 -18.23 -5.45
N GLY A 199 -13.82 -17.48 -5.64
CA GLY A 199 -14.82 -17.81 -6.65
C GLY A 199 -15.56 -16.59 -7.14
N GLY A 200 -15.89 -16.61 -8.43
CA GLY A 200 -16.66 -15.58 -9.11
C GLY A 200 -17.85 -16.16 -9.84
N PHE A 201 -19.01 -15.53 -9.68
CA PHE A 201 -20.28 -15.92 -10.29
C PHE A 201 -20.94 -14.70 -10.89
N SER A 202 -21.53 -14.84 -12.06
CA SER A 202 -22.34 -13.80 -12.67
C SER A 202 -23.58 -14.40 -13.30
N GLU A 203 -24.75 -13.85 -12.97
CA GLU A 203 -26.03 -14.27 -13.53
C GLU A 203 -26.92 -13.03 -13.75
N GLY A 204 -27.32 -12.81 -14.99
CA GLY A 204 -28.14 -11.68 -15.37
C GLY A 204 -27.50 -10.34 -14.97
N ALA A 205 -28.23 -9.56 -14.17
CA ALA A 205 -27.78 -8.26 -13.68
C ALA A 205 -26.85 -8.34 -12.46
N GLY A 206 -26.71 -9.50 -11.81
CA GLY A 206 -25.95 -9.68 -10.58
C GLY A 206 -24.60 -10.37 -10.79
N ASP A 207 -23.65 -10.10 -9.92
CA ASP A 207 -22.39 -10.84 -9.81
C ASP A 207 -21.89 -10.87 -8.38
N LEU A 208 -21.15 -11.90 -8.03
CA LEU A 208 -20.54 -12.14 -6.73
C LEU A 208 -19.10 -12.59 -6.91
N TYR A 209 -18.20 -12.02 -6.17
CA TYR A 209 -16.83 -12.52 -6.00
C TYR A 209 -16.52 -12.68 -4.52
N PHE A 210 -15.76 -13.71 -4.16
CA PHE A 210 -15.23 -13.88 -2.82
C PHE A 210 -13.80 -14.43 -2.85
N SER A 211 -13.04 -14.14 -1.80
CA SER A 211 -11.70 -14.65 -1.53
C SER A 211 -11.58 -14.96 -0.03
N LEU A 212 -11.23 -16.19 0.29
CA LEU A 212 -10.95 -16.67 1.65
C LEU A 212 -9.49 -17.06 1.70
N SER A 213 -8.73 -16.51 2.62
CA SER A 213 -7.28 -16.73 2.73
C SER A 213 -6.86 -16.94 4.17
N GLN A 214 -6.03 -17.94 4.40
CA GLN A 214 -5.33 -18.25 5.62
C GLN A 214 -3.85 -18.27 5.34
N GLN A 215 -3.05 -17.55 6.14
CA GLN A 215 -1.60 -17.51 6.07
C GLN A 215 -1.03 -17.72 7.46
N SER A 216 -0.05 -18.59 7.58
CA SER A 216 0.74 -18.77 8.80
C SER A 216 2.23 -18.84 8.47
N GLN A 217 3.07 -18.44 9.42
CA GLN A 217 4.51 -18.58 9.33
C GLN A 217 5.15 -18.50 10.72
N GLU A 218 6.21 -19.28 10.94
CA GLU A 218 7.05 -19.16 12.13
C GLU A 218 7.98 -17.93 12.05
N GLY A 219 8.24 -17.45 10.84
CA GLY A 219 9.14 -16.34 10.56
C GLY A 219 10.62 -16.74 10.53
N PHE A 220 11.46 -15.85 9.99
CA PHE A 220 12.92 -16.03 9.96
C PHE A 220 13.56 -15.86 11.34
N ARG A 221 13.01 -14.95 12.14
CA ARG A 221 13.49 -14.60 13.48
C ARG A 221 12.74 -15.38 14.55
N ARG A 222 13.34 -15.54 15.72
CA ARG A 222 12.63 -16.02 16.92
C ARG A 222 11.60 -14.99 17.33
N HIS A 223 10.47 -15.42 17.88
CA HIS A 223 9.37 -14.57 18.31
C HIS A 223 8.84 -13.70 17.14
N ALA A 224 8.54 -14.38 16.03
CA ALA A 224 8.07 -13.77 14.79
C ALA A 224 6.93 -14.59 14.14
N ASP A 225 6.26 -15.42 14.93
CA ASP A 225 5.12 -16.21 14.48
C ASP A 225 3.99 -15.30 14.06
N GLN A 226 3.29 -15.68 12.99
CA GLN A 226 2.17 -14.94 12.47
C GLN A 226 1.08 -15.85 11.93
N ASP A 227 -0.16 -15.48 12.21
CA ASP A 227 -1.35 -16.08 11.67
C ASP A 227 -2.31 -14.99 11.17
N ASN A 228 -2.72 -15.08 9.91
CA ASN A 228 -3.60 -14.11 9.28
C ASN A 228 -4.77 -14.81 8.58
N GLN A 229 -5.98 -14.45 8.94
CA GLN A 229 -7.21 -14.90 8.30
C GLN A 229 -7.86 -13.71 7.61
N ARG A 230 -8.18 -13.85 6.32
CA ARG A 230 -8.83 -12.79 5.55
C ARG A 230 -10.02 -13.33 4.79
N ILE A 231 -11.11 -12.63 4.90
CA ILE A 231 -12.33 -12.83 4.12
C ILE A 231 -12.59 -11.55 3.36
N PHE A 232 -12.71 -11.67 2.06
CA PHE A 232 -13.16 -10.58 1.20
C PHE A 232 -14.29 -11.08 0.32
N ALA A 233 -15.35 -10.28 0.17
CA ALA A 233 -16.41 -10.54 -0.79
C ALA A 233 -16.96 -9.23 -1.36
N ASN A 234 -17.39 -9.26 -2.62
CA ASN A 234 -18.19 -8.19 -3.19
C ASN A 234 -19.38 -8.76 -3.97
N PHE A 235 -20.50 -8.07 -3.86
CA PHE A 235 -21.72 -8.35 -4.60
C PHE A 235 -22.15 -7.13 -5.39
N GLY A 236 -22.15 -7.24 -6.71
CA GLY A 236 -22.56 -6.20 -7.66
C GLY A 236 -23.92 -6.49 -8.27
N ARG A 237 -24.73 -5.45 -8.48
CA ARG A 237 -26.00 -5.54 -9.20
C ARG A 237 -26.24 -4.33 -10.08
N LYS A 238 -26.42 -4.55 -11.37
CA LYS A 238 -26.96 -3.53 -12.29
C LYS A 238 -28.45 -3.35 -12.01
N LEU A 239 -28.85 -2.20 -11.52
CA LEU A 239 -30.24 -1.82 -11.29
C LEU A 239 -30.88 -1.34 -12.61
N ALA A 240 -30.05 -0.80 -13.49
CA ALA A 240 -30.33 -0.47 -14.89
C ALA A 240 -29.00 -0.56 -15.66
N ASP A 241 -29.01 -0.46 -16.98
CA ASP A 241 -27.79 -0.52 -17.81
C ASP A 241 -26.79 0.57 -17.42
N HIS A 242 -27.27 1.70 -16.90
CA HIS A 242 -26.51 2.88 -16.50
C HIS A 242 -26.39 3.05 -14.97
N ILE A 243 -26.89 2.09 -14.16
CA ILE A 243 -26.85 2.14 -12.69
C ILE A 243 -26.36 0.80 -12.15
N GLU A 244 -25.26 0.81 -11.44
CA GLU A 244 -24.75 -0.35 -10.70
C GLU A 244 -24.51 0.01 -9.24
N THR A 245 -24.92 -0.87 -8.33
CA THR A 245 -24.53 -0.83 -6.92
C THR A 245 -23.72 -2.05 -6.58
N ARG A 246 -22.68 -1.87 -5.75
CA ARG A 246 -21.83 -2.95 -5.25
C ARG A 246 -21.63 -2.80 -3.75
N VAL A 247 -21.75 -3.90 -3.05
CA VAL A 247 -21.48 -4.01 -1.61
C VAL A 247 -20.22 -4.84 -1.43
N TYR A 248 -19.36 -4.40 -0.51
CA TYR A 248 -18.09 -5.04 -0.16
C TYR A 248 -18.10 -5.44 1.31
N LEU A 249 -17.56 -6.60 1.60
CA LEU A 249 -17.38 -7.10 2.96
C LEU A 249 -15.92 -7.53 3.11
N SER A 250 -15.26 -7.05 4.16
CA SER A 250 -13.92 -7.49 4.54
C SER A 250 -13.91 -7.87 6.03
N SER A 251 -13.26 -8.98 6.35
CA SER A 251 -12.98 -9.39 7.72
C SER A 251 -11.54 -9.89 7.80
N VAL A 252 -10.80 -9.41 8.78
CA VAL A 252 -9.39 -9.75 9.01
C VAL A 252 -9.23 -10.06 10.48
N VAL A 253 -8.55 -11.18 10.75
CA VAL A 253 -8.04 -11.53 12.07
C VAL A 253 -6.54 -11.77 11.90
N THR A 254 -5.73 -11.11 12.71
CA THR A 254 -4.28 -11.25 12.67
C THR A 254 -3.71 -11.38 14.08
N ASP A 255 -2.85 -12.36 14.26
CA ASP A 255 -2.00 -12.55 15.43
C ASP A 255 -0.55 -12.46 14.94
N SER A 256 0.28 -11.61 15.56
CA SER A 256 1.61 -11.30 15.03
C SER A 256 2.60 -11.00 16.14
N GLU A 257 3.54 -11.90 16.39
CA GLU A 257 4.65 -11.69 17.31
C GLU A 257 5.64 -10.63 16.76
N LEU A 258 6.26 -9.89 17.67
CA LEU A 258 7.19 -8.81 17.34
C LEU A 258 8.59 -9.12 17.91
N PRO A 259 9.55 -9.53 17.08
CA PRO A 259 10.91 -9.86 17.54
C PRO A 259 11.74 -8.66 18.00
N GLY A 260 11.27 -7.43 17.74
CA GLY A 260 11.96 -6.20 18.11
C GLY A 260 13.21 -5.88 17.28
N ASN A 261 13.81 -4.74 17.55
CA ASN A 261 15.00 -4.28 16.85
C ASN A 261 16.27 -4.86 17.46
N LEU A 262 17.31 -5.05 16.65
CA LEU A 262 18.65 -5.46 17.06
C LEU A 262 19.62 -4.28 16.98
N THR A 263 20.79 -4.42 17.65
CA THR A 263 21.97 -3.63 17.30
C THR A 263 22.58 -4.17 16.00
N LYS A 264 23.41 -3.38 15.33
CA LYS A 264 24.13 -3.83 14.13
C LYS A 264 25.02 -5.05 14.42
N ALA A 265 25.74 -5.02 15.54
CA ALA A 265 26.56 -6.15 15.97
C ALA A 265 25.74 -7.43 16.26
N GLU A 266 24.54 -7.30 16.83
CA GLU A 266 23.65 -8.44 17.04
C GLU A 266 23.12 -9.01 15.72
N LEU A 267 22.78 -8.13 14.75
CA LEU A 267 22.36 -8.53 13.41
C LEU A 267 23.48 -9.30 12.68
N GLU A 268 24.71 -8.79 12.74
CA GLU A 268 25.87 -9.46 12.13
C GLU A 268 26.18 -10.81 12.77
N LEU A 269 26.03 -10.91 14.11
CA LEU A 269 26.30 -12.13 14.86
C LEU A 269 25.26 -13.22 14.56
N ASP A 270 23.98 -12.90 14.76
CA ASP A 270 22.85 -13.82 14.53
C ASP A 270 21.58 -13.02 14.21
N PRO A 271 21.23 -12.83 12.93
CA PRO A 271 20.04 -12.07 12.54
C PRO A 271 18.71 -12.73 12.95
N ARG A 272 18.73 -14.00 13.38
CA ARG A 272 17.53 -14.73 13.80
C ARG A 272 17.09 -14.43 15.22
N GLN A 273 17.90 -13.75 16.02
CA GLN A 273 17.55 -13.49 17.41
C GLN A 273 16.44 -12.43 17.54
N ALA A 274 15.68 -12.54 18.62
CA ALA A 274 14.75 -11.50 19.05
C ALA A 274 15.36 -10.65 20.17
N ALA A 275 14.90 -9.42 20.29
CA ALA A 275 15.29 -8.57 21.42
C ALA A 275 14.75 -9.16 22.73
N PRO A 276 15.57 -9.28 23.80
CA PRO A 276 15.14 -9.93 25.05
C PRO A 276 13.87 -9.32 25.67
N ALA A 277 13.71 -8.01 25.58
CA ALA A 277 12.53 -7.31 26.11
C ALA A 277 11.25 -7.71 25.37
N ASN A 278 11.33 -8.01 24.07
CA ASN A 278 10.18 -8.44 23.27
C ASN A 278 9.72 -9.84 23.66
N ILE A 279 10.68 -10.75 23.90
CA ILE A 279 10.39 -12.11 24.40
C ILE A 279 9.78 -12.05 25.81
N THR A 280 10.43 -11.31 26.74
CA THR A 280 9.97 -11.22 28.13
C THR A 280 8.61 -10.57 28.26
N GLY A 281 8.33 -9.56 27.43
CA GLY A 281 7.06 -8.85 27.40
C GLY A 281 6.01 -9.51 26.52
N ASP A 282 6.33 -10.65 25.88
CA ASP A 282 5.48 -11.32 24.88
C ASP A 282 4.86 -10.31 23.91
N GLN A 283 5.77 -9.51 23.29
CA GLN A 283 5.34 -8.38 22.46
C GLN A 283 4.75 -8.86 21.14
N LYS A 284 3.56 -8.38 20.84
CA LYS A 284 2.79 -8.79 19.67
C LYS A 284 1.84 -7.69 19.21
N ARG A 285 1.21 -7.89 18.06
CA ARG A 285 0.21 -7.00 17.51
C ARG A 285 -0.93 -7.80 16.93
N ASP A 286 -1.96 -7.97 17.73
CA ASP A 286 -3.15 -8.75 17.39
C ASP A 286 -4.31 -7.80 17.15
N PHE A 287 -5.08 -8.02 16.08
CA PHE A 287 -6.31 -7.25 15.88
C PHE A 287 -7.36 -8.01 15.07
N GLU A 288 -8.60 -7.62 15.27
CA GLU A 288 -9.75 -7.97 14.44
C GLU A 288 -10.24 -6.71 13.71
N LEU A 289 -10.50 -6.82 12.41
CA LEU A 289 -11.08 -5.76 11.61
C LEU A 289 -12.29 -6.31 10.84
N PHE A 290 -13.39 -5.59 10.91
CA PHE A 290 -14.57 -5.85 10.09
C PHE A 290 -14.95 -4.57 9.34
N ARG A 291 -15.20 -4.70 8.03
CA ARG A 291 -15.60 -3.58 7.19
C ARG A 291 -16.74 -3.96 6.26
N LEU A 292 -17.74 -3.09 6.22
CA LEU A 292 -18.81 -3.10 5.23
C LEU A 292 -18.74 -1.81 4.43
N ALA A 293 -18.71 -1.93 3.09
CA ALA A 293 -18.70 -0.75 2.23
C ALA A 293 -19.67 -0.92 1.06
N SER A 294 -20.05 0.19 0.46
CA SER A 294 -20.86 0.20 -0.76
C SER A 294 -20.39 1.29 -1.72
N LYS A 295 -20.55 1.00 -3.01
CA LYS A 295 -20.35 1.96 -4.09
C LYS A 295 -21.51 1.86 -5.07
N THR A 296 -22.14 2.98 -5.38
CA THR A 296 -23.17 3.08 -6.40
C THR A 296 -22.70 4.02 -7.49
N THR A 297 -22.69 3.55 -8.72
CA THR A 297 -22.32 4.32 -9.90
C THR A 297 -23.54 4.54 -10.77
N VAL A 298 -23.77 5.80 -11.17
CA VAL A 298 -24.79 6.21 -12.14
C VAL A 298 -24.07 6.88 -13.30
N VAL A 299 -24.31 6.41 -14.52
CA VAL A 299 -23.78 7.01 -15.77
C VAL A 299 -24.95 7.56 -16.57
N ALA A 300 -24.94 8.83 -16.89
CA ALA A 300 -25.99 9.48 -17.65
C ALA A 300 -25.34 10.38 -18.71
N ASP A 301 -25.38 9.95 -19.97
CA ASP A 301 -24.65 10.58 -21.08
C ASP A 301 -23.16 10.78 -20.72
N ASP A 302 -22.71 12.02 -20.73
CA ASP A 302 -21.33 12.41 -20.41
C ASP A 302 -21.09 12.59 -18.90
N ASN A 303 -22.06 12.22 -18.06
CA ASN A 303 -22.00 12.40 -16.61
C ASN A 303 -21.88 11.07 -15.89
N ARG A 304 -21.02 11.03 -14.88
CA ARG A 304 -20.86 9.92 -13.96
C ARG A 304 -20.96 10.40 -12.53
N PHE A 305 -21.76 9.72 -11.73
CA PHE A 305 -21.88 9.93 -10.28
C PHE A 305 -21.47 8.65 -9.56
N ASP A 306 -20.51 8.75 -8.66
CA ASP A 306 -20.13 7.68 -7.75
C ASP A 306 -20.48 8.07 -6.33
N LEU A 307 -21.29 7.26 -5.65
CA LEU A 307 -21.64 7.40 -4.24
C LEU A 307 -20.99 6.26 -3.46
N ILE A 308 -20.28 6.57 -2.40
CA ILE A 308 -19.61 5.59 -1.54
C ILE A 308 -20.05 5.77 -0.10
N ALA A 309 -20.17 4.64 0.61
CA ALA A 309 -20.35 4.60 2.04
C ALA A 309 -19.57 3.43 2.62
N ALA A 310 -18.99 3.60 3.81
CA ALA A 310 -18.33 2.51 4.51
C ALA A 310 -18.47 2.65 6.02
N TRP A 311 -18.42 1.50 6.69
CA TRP A 311 -18.29 1.38 8.12
C TRP A 311 -17.21 0.37 8.45
N THR A 312 -16.31 0.74 9.37
CA THR A 312 -15.18 -0.07 9.79
C THR A 312 -15.17 -0.17 11.31
N TYR A 313 -15.09 -1.39 11.83
CA TYR A 313 -14.80 -1.68 13.23
C TYR A 313 -13.44 -2.34 13.33
N LYS A 314 -12.62 -1.91 14.32
CA LYS A 314 -11.34 -2.50 14.64
C LYS A 314 -11.20 -2.67 16.14
N ASP A 315 -10.71 -3.84 16.57
CA ASP A 315 -10.33 -4.17 17.95
C ASP A 315 -8.85 -4.57 17.96
N LEU A 316 -7.99 -3.79 18.59
CA LEU A 316 -6.54 -3.97 18.66
C LEU A 316 -6.11 -4.33 20.07
N ASP A 317 -5.37 -5.43 20.23
CA ASP A 317 -4.63 -5.82 21.43
C ASP A 317 -3.13 -5.86 21.11
N HIS A 318 -2.36 -4.92 21.65
CA HIS A 318 -0.99 -4.71 21.24
C HIS A 318 -0.06 -4.58 22.45
N PRO A 319 0.35 -5.72 23.06
CA PRO A 319 1.39 -5.73 24.09
C PRO A 319 2.75 -5.37 23.48
N ILE A 320 3.30 -4.27 23.98
CA ILE A 320 4.66 -3.77 23.76
C ILE A 320 5.27 -3.45 25.14
N PHE A 321 5.92 -2.31 25.33
CA PHE A 321 6.32 -1.87 26.68
C PHE A 321 5.11 -1.62 27.63
N GLN A 322 3.94 -1.49 27.08
CA GLN A 322 2.61 -1.47 27.70
C GLN A 322 1.65 -2.28 26.80
N VAL A 323 0.47 -2.62 27.29
CA VAL A 323 -0.57 -3.19 26.44
C VAL A 323 -1.46 -2.06 25.93
N ILE A 324 -1.46 -1.84 24.64
CA ILE A 324 -2.36 -0.89 23.95
C ILE A 324 -3.61 -1.64 23.53
N ASP A 325 -4.76 -1.20 24.04
CA ASP A 325 -6.10 -1.70 23.72
C ASP A 325 -6.89 -0.58 23.04
N GLN A 326 -7.26 -0.77 21.78
CA GLN A 326 -7.98 0.25 21.02
C GLN A 326 -9.19 -0.37 20.31
N LYS A 327 -10.35 0.25 20.49
CA LYS A 327 -11.58 -0.11 19.79
C LYS A 327 -12.04 1.10 18.97
N SER A 328 -12.00 0.95 17.66
CA SER A 328 -12.33 2.03 16.74
C SER A 328 -13.60 1.71 15.96
N ASN A 329 -14.44 2.73 15.77
CA ASN A 329 -15.60 2.70 14.90
C ASN A 329 -15.55 3.89 13.96
N ASP A 330 -15.47 3.63 12.66
CA ASP A 330 -15.33 4.65 11.64
C ASP A 330 -16.43 4.55 10.60
N ALA A 331 -17.01 5.69 10.23
CA ALA A 331 -18.04 5.80 9.20
C ALA A 331 -17.58 6.80 8.13
N LEU A 332 -17.80 6.44 6.86
CA LEU A 332 -17.42 7.21 5.70
C LEU A 332 -18.61 7.37 4.77
N LEU A 333 -18.79 8.59 4.23
CA LEU A 333 -19.71 8.90 3.14
C LEU A 333 -18.96 9.74 2.10
N GLY A 334 -19.15 9.45 0.83
CA GLY A 334 -18.51 10.20 -0.25
C GLY A 334 -19.38 10.26 -1.50
N ALA A 335 -19.19 11.32 -2.28
CA ALA A 335 -19.82 11.51 -3.58
C ALA A 335 -18.81 12.12 -4.54
N THR A 336 -18.72 11.57 -5.74
CA THR A 336 -17.90 12.11 -6.83
C THR A 336 -18.75 12.28 -8.07
N PHE A 337 -18.61 13.42 -8.71
CA PHE A 337 -19.18 13.75 -10.01
C PHE A 337 -18.06 13.87 -11.04
N THR A 338 -18.24 13.27 -12.20
CA THR A 338 -17.35 13.43 -13.36
C THR A 338 -18.21 13.80 -14.56
N HIS A 339 -17.79 14.82 -15.30
CA HIS A 339 -18.40 15.24 -16.56
C HIS A 339 -17.32 15.27 -17.65
N ASP A 340 -17.54 14.52 -18.70
CA ASP A 340 -16.72 14.52 -19.92
C ASP A 340 -17.51 15.28 -21.00
N GLY A 341 -17.11 16.50 -21.35
CA GLY A 341 -17.86 17.37 -22.27
C GLY A 341 -16.94 18.33 -23.00
N GLU A 342 -17.53 19.38 -23.57
CA GLU A 342 -16.79 20.42 -24.31
C GLU A 342 -16.97 21.79 -23.69
N VAL A 343 -15.86 22.53 -23.59
CA VAL A 343 -15.87 23.96 -23.23
C VAL A 343 -15.08 24.74 -24.27
N PHE A 344 -15.69 25.78 -24.84
CA PHE A 344 -15.11 26.57 -25.93
C PHE A 344 -14.73 25.75 -27.16
N GLY A 345 -15.46 24.65 -27.46
CA GLY A 345 -15.18 23.73 -28.56
C GLY A 345 -13.91 22.88 -28.37
N ARG A 346 -13.57 22.60 -27.11
CA ARG A 346 -12.45 21.73 -26.70
C ARG A 346 -12.89 20.75 -25.65
N ASP A 347 -12.37 19.54 -25.71
CA ASP A 347 -12.67 18.51 -24.75
C ASP A 347 -12.27 18.95 -23.33
N GLN A 348 -13.21 18.79 -22.41
CA GLN A 348 -13.01 19.04 -20.99
C GLN A 348 -13.49 17.85 -20.16
N ARG A 349 -12.67 17.48 -19.18
CA ARG A 349 -13.10 16.61 -18.09
C ARG A 349 -13.15 17.42 -16.79
N LEU A 350 -14.31 17.47 -16.17
CA LEU A 350 -14.53 18.08 -14.85
C LEU A 350 -14.78 16.97 -13.83
N ARG A 351 -14.05 16.98 -12.73
CA ARG A 351 -14.29 16.11 -11.57
C ARG A 351 -14.48 16.96 -10.33
N ALA A 352 -15.48 16.62 -9.51
CA ALA A 352 -15.70 17.25 -8.22
C ALA A 352 -16.21 16.22 -7.24
N GLY A 353 -15.88 16.37 -5.96
CA GLY A 353 -16.35 15.43 -4.96
C GLY A 353 -16.30 15.96 -3.55
N LEU A 354 -16.99 15.24 -2.68
CA LEU A 354 -17.06 15.45 -1.25
C LEU A 354 -16.80 14.14 -0.53
N LEU A 355 -16.04 14.19 0.56
CA LEU A 355 -15.78 13.07 1.44
C LEU A 355 -15.98 13.52 2.89
N PHE A 356 -16.78 12.77 3.62
CA PHE A 356 -16.97 12.90 5.06
C PHE A 356 -16.56 11.61 5.73
N LEU A 357 -15.69 11.71 6.74
CA LEU A 357 -15.18 10.58 7.51
C LEU A 357 -15.18 10.96 9.00
N ARG A 358 -15.82 10.14 9.83
CA ARG A 358 -15.84 10.29 11.28
C ARG A 358 -15.53 8.97 11.95
N GLY A 359 -14.61 9.01 12.91
CA GLY A 359 -14.21 7.85 13.71
C GLY A 359 -14.17 8.18 15.20
N GLU A 360 -14.52 7.20 16.02
CA GLU A 360 -14.45 7.23 17.47
C GLU A 360 -13.60 6.05 17.94
N THR A 361 -12.62 6.32 18.82
CA THR A 361 -11.72 5.31 19.37
C THR A 361 -11.70 5.39 20.90
N ASP A 362 -12.04 4.28 21.54
CA ASP A 362 -11.73 4.04 22.94
C ASP A 362 -10.32 3.46 23.03
N ALA A 363 -9.37 4.22 23.60
CA ALA A 363 -7.97 3.86 23.71
C ALA A 363 -7.57 3.69 25.18
N ALA A 364 -7.13 2.49 25.56
CA ALA A 364 -6.67 2.18 26.90
C ALA A 364 -5.25 1.59 26.86
N ASN A 365 -4.42 2.02 27.81
CA ASN A 365 -3.08 1.49 28.00
C ASN A 365 -2.98 0.81 29.36
N TYR A 366 -2.50 -0.43 29.39
CA TYR A 366 -2.29 -1.20 30.59
C TYR A 366 -0.80 -1.52 30.79
N ALA A 367 -0.39 -1.77 32.03
CA ALA A 367 0.93 -2.34 32.28
C ALA A 367 1.04 -3.70 31.57
N ASN A 368 2.16 -3.92 30.87
CA ASN A 368 2.39 -5.24 30.26
C ASN A 368 2.95 -6.21 31.31
N VAL A 369 2.29 -7.34 31.51
CA VAL A 369 2.71 -8.41 32.40
C VAL A 369 2.84 -9.71 31.56
N GLY A 370 3.98 -9.86 30.86
CA GLY A 370 4.23 -11.04 30.03
C GLY A 370 3.17 -11.23 28.94
N GLY A 371 2.84 -10.17 28.20
CA GLY A 371 1.86 -10.17 27.12
C GLY A 371 0.41 -9.93 27.60
N SER A 372 0.16 -9.92 28.91
CA SER A 372 -1.19 -9.77 29.47
C SER A 372 -1.41 -8.37 30.07
N ARG A 373 -2.66 -7.94 30.08
CA ARG A 373 -3.09 -6.66 30.67
C ARG A 373 -2.95 -6.68 32.19
N GLY A 374 -2.07 -5.83 32.73
CA GLY A 374 -1.94 -5.55 34.14
C GLY A 374 -2.86 -4.38 34.58
N ASN A 375 -2.36 -3.51 35.44
CA ASN A 375 -3.11 -2.34 35.89
C ASN A 375 -3.33 -1.36 34.72
N LEU A 376 -4.53 -0.76 34.69
CA LEU A 376 -4.84 0.35 33.77
C LEU A 376 -3.95 1.55 34.08
N LEU A 377 -3.24 2.04 33.08
CA LEU A 377 -2.33 3.19 33.18
C LEU A 377 -3.00 4.48 32.67
N GLN A 378 -3.77 4.35 31.59
CA GLN A 378 -4.39 5.48 30.89
C GLN A 378 -5.59 5.01 30.10
N GLN A 379 -6.60 5.88 29.99
CA GLN A 379 -7.73 5.69 29.07
C GLN A 379 -8.16 7.02 28.48
N ASP A 380 -8.33 7.02 27.17
CA ASP A 380 -8.76 8.17 26.37
C ASP A 380 -9.96 7.81 25.50
N GLN A 381 -10.83 8.78 25.29
CA GLN A 381 -11.83 8.78 24.22
C GLN A 381 -11.35 9.76 23.15
N GLN A 382 -11.28 9.28 21.91
CA GLN A 382 -10.73 10.01 20.78
C GLN A 382 -11.76 10.08 19.67
N THR A 383 -11.94 11.28 19.07
CA THR A 383 -12.82 11.49 17.93
C THR A 383 -12.06 12.21 16.83
N ALA A 384 -12.09 11.68 15.62
CA ALA A 384 -11.60 12.34 14.42
C ALA A 384 -12.75 12.59 13.45
N THR A 385 -12.83 13.80 12.87
CA THR A 385 -13.79 14.14 11.85
C THR A 385 -13.07 14.82 10.70
N ASN A 386 -13.30 14.38 9.46
CA ASN A 386 -12.72 14.99 8.27
C ASN A 386 -13.85 15.31 7.28
N LEU A 387 -13.84 16.53 6.77
CA LEU A 387 -14.65 16.97 5.64
C LEU A 387 -13.71 17.45 4.55
N GLU A 388 -13.76 16.80 3.40
CA GLU A 388 -12.88 17.09 2.27
C GLU A 388 -13.71 17.35 1.03
N ALA A 389 -13.36 18.38 0.26
CA ALA A 389 -13.98 18.71 -1.01
C ALA A 389 -12.89 18.91 -2.06
N PHE A 390 -13.08 18.38 -3.25
CA PHE A 390 -12.15 18.61 -4.34
C PHE A 390 -12.86 19.03 -5.63
N VAL A 391 -12.12 19.73 -6.48
CA VAL A 391 -12.49 20.01 -7.87
C VAL A 391 -11.24 19.90 -8.73
N GLU A 392 -11.36 19.28 -9.91
CA GLU A 392 -10.31 19.21 -10.92
C GLU A 392 -10.92 19.37 -12.31
N SER A 393 -10.35 20.25 -13.12
CA SER A 393 -10.71 20.45 -14.53
C SER A 393 -9.49 20.13 -15.39
N GLN A 394 -9.67 19.27 -16.38
CA GLN A 394 -8.71 18.96 -17.42
C GLN A 394 -9.27 19.48 -18.74
N LEU A 395 -8.59 20.43 -19.38
CA LEU A 395 -9.01 21.08 -20.61
C LEU A 395 -8.00 20.83 -21.73
N GLU A 396 -8.45 20.31 -22.87
CA GLU A 396 -7.62 20.22 -24.06
C GLU A 396 -7.29 21.60 -24.60
N LEU A 397 -5.99 21.90 -24.76
CA LEU A 397 -5.48 23.18 -25.26
C LEU A 397 -5.13 23.13 -26.75
N GLY A 398 -5.19 21.94 -27.37
CA GLY A 398 -4.81 21.68 -28.76
C GLY A 398 -3.35 21.24 -28.91
N ALA A 399 -3.01 20.72 -30.09
CA ALA A 399 -1.67 20.17 -30.42
C ALA A 399 -1.19 19.07 -29.45
N GLY A 400 -2.10 18.33 -28.82
CA GLY A 400 -1.82 17.29 -27.83
C GLY A 400 -1.59 17.81 -26.40
N PHE A 401 -1.74 19.11 -26.14
CA PHE A 401 -1.62 19.66 -24.80
C PHE A 401 -2.95 19.62 -24.04
N THR A 402 -2.91 19.21 -22.78
CA THR A 402 -4.00 19.27 -21.81
C THR A 402 -3.55 20.03 -20.58
N GLY A 403 -4.25 21.10 -20.22
CA GLY A 403 -4.06 21.82 -18.97
C GLY A 403 -4.92 21.23 -17.86
N VAL A 404 -4.39 21.15 -16.66
CA VAL A 404 -5.08 20.64 -15.47
C VAL A 404 -5.06 21.71 -14.38
N LEU A 405 -6.21 22.01 -13.83
CA LEU A 405 -6.38 22.92 -12.69
C LEU A 405 -7.26 22.23 -11.66
N GLY A 406 -6.82 22.19 -10.41
CA GLY A 406 -7.58 21.58 -9.34
C GLY A 406 -7.24 22.15 -7.97
N ALA A 407 -8.07 21.80 -7.00
CA ALA A 407 -7.83 22.09 -5.60
C ALA A 407 -8.56 21.07 -4.71
N VAL A 408 -8.01 20.84 -3.52
CA VAL A 408 -8.68 20.16 -2.40
C VAL A 408 -8.80 21.14 -1.25
N ALA A 409 -9.99 21.28 -0.69
CA ALA A 409 -10.24 21.96 0.57
C ALA A 409 -10.57 20.91 1.63
N SER A 410 -9.98 21.02 2.80
CA SER A 410 -10.21 20.10 3.90
C SER A 410 -10.39 20.81 5.24
N ARG A 411 -11.24 20.22 6.09
CA ARG A 411 -11.36 20.53 7.49
C ARG A 411 -11.28 19.26 8.30
N ASN A 412 -10.29 19.19 9.19
CA ASN A 412 -9.98 18.00 9.96
C ASN A 412 -10.02 18.35 11.45
N GLU A 413 -10.84 17.66 12.23
CA GLU A 413 -10.99 17.86 13.66
C GLU A 413 -10.43 16.68 14.43
N ARG A 414 -9.70 16.93 15.51
CA ARG A 414 -9.11 15.92 16.39
C ARG A 414 -9.43 16.28 17.83
N GLU A 415 -10.25 15.45 18.48
CA GLU A 415 -10.61 15.57 19.88
C GLU A 415 -10.06 14.37 20.66
N THR A 416 -9.38 14.63 21.77
CA THR A 416 -9.00 13.60 22.74
C THR A 416 -9.46 14.05 24.12
N ARG A 417 -10.17 13.17 24.81
CA ARG A 417 -10.59 13.39 26.19
C ARG A 417 -10.00 12.31 27.09
N ARG A 418 -9.11 12.72 28.02
CA ARG A 418 -8.58 11.84 29.04
C ARG A 418 -9.69 11.43 30.02
N VAL A 419 -9.95 10.11 30.11
CA VAL A 419 -10.95 9.51 31.02
C VAL A 419 -10.30 9.02 32.31
N PHE A 420 -9.09 8.45 32.20
CA PHE A 420 -8.34 7.91 33.33
C PHE A 420 -6.83 8.09 33.13
N GLY A 421 -6.10 8.28 34.21
CA GLY A 421 -4.64 8.36 34.23
C GLY A 421 -4.10 9.77 34.42
N PRO A 422 -2.78 9.97 34.26
CA PRO A 422 -2.15 11.27 34.40
C PRO A 422 -2.70 12.30 33.43
N THR A 423 -2.84 13.54 33.86
CA THR A 423 -3.35 14.67 33.07
C THR A 423 -2.28 15.74 32.84
N PRO A 424 -1.17 15.42 32.13
CA PRO A 424 -0.22 16.44 31.73
C PRO A 424 -0.88 17.47 30.78
N PRO A 425 -0.28 18.63 30.53
CA PRO A 425 -0.73 19.52 29.47
C PRO A 425 -0.93 18.76 28.16
N ASN A 426 -1.99 19.06 27.41
CA ASN A 426 -2.39 18.39 26.16
C ASN A 426 -2.83 16.91 26.29
N SER A 427 -3.09 16.40 27.50
CA SER A 427 -3.71 15.07 27.66
C SER A 427 -5.16 15.03 27.18
N SER A 428 -5.83 16.17 27.17
CA SER A 428 -7.12 16.40 26.51
C SER A 428 -6.97 17.62 25.61
N TYR A 429 -7.42 17.52 24.38
CA TYR A 429 -7.36 18.60 23.40
C TYR A 429 -8.51 18.48 22.40
N ASP A 430 -8.87 19.62 21.82
CA ASP A 430 -9.79 19.77 20.70
C ASP A 430 -9.15 20.74 19.71
N ARG A 431 -8.90 20.26 18.48
CA ARG A 431 -8.22 21.04 17.45
C ARG A 431 -8.83 20.82 16.10
N SER A 432 -8.85 21.89 15.32
CA SER A 432 -9.21 21.85 13.91
C SER A 432 -8.04 22.31 13.03
N TYR A 433 -7.92 21.68 11.88
CA TYR A 433 -6.92 21.92 10.85
C TYR A 433 -7.66 22.13 9.55
N ASP A 434 -7.51 23.30 8.96
CA ASP A 434 -8.18 23.71 7.71
C ASP A 434 -7.11 23.98 6.65
N ASP A 435 -7.31 23.49 5.43
CA ASP A 435 -6.37 23.72 4.32
C ASP A 435 -7.04 23.82 2.95
N LEU A 436 -6.33 24.45 2.02
CA LEU A 436 -6.62 24.50 0.60
C LEU A 436 -5.36 24.16 -0.22
N ALA A 437 -5.28 22.94 -0.71
CA ALA A 437 -4.18 22.45 -1.53
C ALA A 437 -4.48 22.60 -3.03
N PRO A 438 -3.87 23.54 -3.75
CA PRO A 438 -4.08 23.76 -5.19
C PRO A 438 -3.23 22.81 -6.04
N LYS A 439 -3.64 22.61 -7.30
CA LYS A 439 -2.87 21.87 -8.31
C LYS A 439 -2.97 22.57 -9.66
N LEU A 440 -1.82 22.75 -10.31
CA LEU A 440 -1.69 23.18 -11.69
C LEU A 440 -0.82 22.18 -12.44
N GLY A 441 -1.32 21.65 -13.56
CA GLY A 441 -0.59 20.67 -14.36
C GLY A 441 -0.70 20.94 -15.85
N LEU A 442 0.28 20.44 -16.58
CA LEU A 442 0.29 20.41 -18.03
C LEU A 442 0.75 19.03 -18.51
N ARG A 443 0.01 18.47 -19.46
CA ARG A 443 0.32 17.21 -20.11
C ARG A 443 0.39 17.42 -21.62
N TRP A 444 1.37 16.80 -22.26
CA TRP A 444 1.51 16.74 -23.69
C TRP A 444 1.55 15.30 -24.16
N ASP A 445 0.56 14.91 -24.95
CA ASP A 445 0.36 13.58 -25.50
C ASP A 445 0.70 13.58 -26.99
N ARG A 446 1.61 12.71 -27.42
CA ARG A 446 1.97 12.54 -28.83
C ARG A 446 2.27 11.06 -29.12
N SER A 447 1.37 10.43 -29.88
CA SER A 447 1.48 8.99 -30.20
C SER A 447 1.74 8.14 -28.96
N ASP A 448 2.93 7.56 -28.85
CA ASP A 448 3.30 6.63 -27.77
C ASP A 448 4.11 7.30 -26.64
N VAL A 449 4.19 8.64 -26.64
CA VAL A 449 4.97 9.42 -25.66
C VAL A 449 4.09 10.44 -24.98
N GLN A 450 4.15 10.48 -23.68
CA GLN A 450 3.57 11.52 -22.86
C GLN A 450 4.66 12.25 -22.07
N VAL A 451 4.57 13.57 -22.01
CA VAL A 451 5.38 14.43 -21.15
C VAL A 451 4.43 15.22 -20.25
N TYR A 452 4.73 15.32 -18.99
CA TYR A 452 3.89 16.03 -18.04
C TYR A 452 4.72 16.81 -17.02
N GLY A 453 4.10 17.85 -16.46
CA GLY A 453 4.62 18.56 -15.31
C GLY A 453 3.50 19.13 -14.47
N ASN A 454 3.73 19.26 -13.17
CA ASN A 454 2.77 19.88 -12.27
C ASN A 454 3.44 20.63 -11.12
N VAL A 455 2.67 21.55 -10.53
CA VAL A 455 2.89 22.12 -9.21
C VAL A 455 1.66 21.83 -8.39
N SER A 456 1.83 21.26 -7.21
CA SER A 456 0.72 20.83 -6.38
C SER A 456 1.00 21.02 -4.90
N GLY A 457 -0.02 21.48 -4.16
CA GLY A 457 -0.06 21.47 -2.72
C GLY A 457 -0.50 20.12 -2.17
N SER A 458 -0.10 19.81 -0.96
CA SER A 458 -0.62 18.70 -0.16
C SER A 458 -0.57 19.04 1.32
N TYR A 459 -1.44 18.39 2.08
CA TYR A 459 -1.67 18.71 3.47
C TYR A 459 -1.96 17.45 4.26
N GLU A 460 -1.45 17.38 5.51
CA GLU A 460 -1.67 16.23 6.36
C GLU A 460 -1.75 16.62 7.83
N PRO A 461 -2.94 16.50 8.47
CA PRO A 461 -3.11 16.78 9.88
C PRO A 461 -2.50 15.67 10.74
N PRO A 462 -2.11 15.95 12.01
CA PRO A 462 -1.64 14.93 12.93
C PRO A 462 -2.68 13.86 13.19
N SER A 463 -2.23 12.61 13.38
CA SER A 463 -3.05 11.53 13.93
C SER A 463 -3.11 11.61 15.47
N PHE A 464 -3.94 10.79 16.11
CA PHE A 464 -4.03 10.77 17.58
C PHE A 464 -2.70 10.48 18.25
N SER A 465 -1.89 9.58 17.70
CA SER A 465 -0.57 9.27 18.28
C SER A 465 0.48 10.35 18.05
N GLU A 466 0.24 11.29 17.14
CA GLU A 466 1.10 12.45 16.87
C GLU A 466 0.66 13.68 17.66
N SER A 467 -0.65 13.86 17.85
CA SER A 467 -1.20 15.03 18.54
C SER A 467 -1.06 14.99 20.07
N GLY A 468 -0.94 13.81 20.66
CA GLY A 468 -1.05 13.57 22.11
C GLY A 468 0.26 13.43 22.86
N THR A 469 1.40 13.74 22.25
CA THR A 469 2.68 13.64 22.95
C THR A 469 2.88 14.82 23.92
N ALA A 470 3.48 14.54 25.07
CA ALA A 470 3.58 15.47 26.20
C ALA A 470 4.38 16.77 25.92
N VAL A 471 4.96 16.94 24.75
CA VAL A 471 5.96 17.97 24.48
C VAL A 471 5.37 19.18 23.77
N VAL A 472 4.58 19.00 22.73
CA VAL A 472 4.02 20.13 21.96
C VAL A 472 2.72 19.70 21.29
N ALA A 473 1.85 20.65 21.05
CA ALA A 473 0.72 20.48 20.16
C ALA A 473 1.22 20.63 18.72
N ASN A 474 1.11 19.57 17.95
CA ASN A 474 1.63 19.56 16.60
C ASN A 474 0.69 20.29 15.64
N GLU A 475 1.28 21.05 14.73
CA GLU A 475 0.62 21.62 13.56
C GLU A 475 0.50 20.53 12.48
N ALA A 476 -0.31 20.78 11.48
CA ALA A 476 -0.36 19.94 10.31
C ALA A 476 0.87 20.21 9.42
N GLN A 477 1.34 19.19 8.72
CA GLN A 477 2.40 19.37 7.73
C GLN A 477 1.81 19.77 6.37
N GLU A 478 2.48 20.72 5.71
CA GLU A 478 2.08 21.25 4.41
C GLU A 478 3.24 21.06 3.41
N ALA A 479 2.92 20.73 2.17
CA ALA A 479 3.96 20.60 1.16
C ALA A 479 3.57 21.25 -0.16
N THR A 480 4.57 21.87 -0.80
CA THR A 480 4.51 22.28 -2.20
C THR A 480 5.45 21.41 -3.02
N THR A 481 4.89 20.69 -4.00
CA THR A 481 5.62 19.77 -4.87
C THR A 481 5.67 20.28 -6.30
N VAL A 482 6.85 20.26 -6.90
CA VAL A 482 7.06 20.44 -8.35
C VAL A 482 7.50 19.11 -8.94
N GLU A 483 6.88 18.70 -10.02
CA GLU A 483 7.16 17.43 -10.69
C GLU A 483 7.23 17.62 -12.20
N LEU A 484 8.19 16.90 -12.84
CA LEU A 484 8.30 16.77 -14.30
C LEU A 484 8.57 15.30 -14.63
N GLY A 485 7.86 14.78 -15.63
CA GLY A 485 8.06 13.38 -16.01
C GLY A 485 7.68 13.08 -17.45
N THR A 486 8.00 11.86 -17.84
CA THR A 486 7.65 11.30 -19.14
C THR A 486 7.37 9.81 -19.01
N ARG A 487 6.39 9.34 -19.75
CA ARG A 487 6.09 7.92 -19.91
C ARG A 487 5.79 7.62 -21.36
N GLY A 488 6.01 6.38 -21.74
CA GLY A 488 5.74 5.99 -23.11
C GLY A 488 6.18 4.60 -23.47
N ARG A 489 6.03 4.31 -24.78
CA ARG A 489 6.47 3.07 -25.41
C ARG A 489 7.12 3.38 -26.75
N HIS A 490 8.24 2.71 -27.03
CA HIS A 490 8.85 2.75 -28.35
C HIS A 490 9.38 1.37 -28.74
N GLY A 491 8.76 0.73 -29.70
CA GLY A 491 9.06 -0.65 -30.07
C GLY A 491 8.89 -1.61 -28.88
N ALA A 492 9.97 -2.29 -28.51
CA ALA A 492 10.03 -3.25 -27.41
C ALA A 492 10.28 -2.60 -26.04
N PHE A 493 10.50 -1.28 -25.98
CA PHE A 493 10.83 -0.56 -24.75
C PHE A 493 9.65 0.26 -24.24
N ARG A 494 9.33 0.12 -22.95
CA ARG A 494 8.37 0.94 -22.19
C ARG A 494 9.10 1.62 -21.04
N TRP A 495 8.77 2.87 -20.75
CA TRP A 495 9.36 3.63 -19.64
C TRP A 495 8.33 4.48 -18.90
N ASP A 496 8.65 4.76 -17.63
CA ASP A 496 8.09 5.80 -16.80
C ASP A 496 9.24 6.45 -16.03
N ALA A 497 9.37 7.76 -16.14
CA ALA A 497 10.45 8.52 -15.54
C ALA A 497 9.91 9.81 -14.96
N SER A 498 10.28 10.15 -13.72
CA SER A 498 9.95 11.43 -13.12
C SER A 498 11.07 11.97 -12.25
N ILE A 499 11.12 13.29 -12.16
CA ILE A 499 11.91 14.05 -11.18
C ILE A 499 10.93 14.90 -10.37
N TYR A 500 11.18 15.02 -9.09
CA TYR A 500 10.33 15.81 -8.21
C TYR A 500 11.13 16.52 -7.12
N ARG A 501 10.57 17.60 -6.60
CA ARG A 501 11.01 18.29 -5.39
C ARG A 501 9.78 18.77 -4.63
N ALA A 502 9.70 18.39 -3.37
CA ALA A 502 8.72 18.88 -2.40
C ALA A 502 9.44 19.67 -1.31
N GLU A 503 8.93 20.83 -0.98
CA GLU A 503 9.28 21.62 0.19
C GLU A 503 8.15 21.43 1.19
N ILE A 504 8.50 20.97 2.41
CA ILE A 504 7.53 20.58 3.44
C ILE A 504 7.77 21.44 4.65
N ASP A 505 6.76 22.18 5.05
CA ASP A 505 6.74 22.96 6.28
C ASP A 505 6.06 22.12 7.38
N ASP A 506 6.54 22.27 8.62
CA ASP A 506 6.02 21.59 9.80
C ASP A 506 5.97 20.05 9.68
N GLU A 507 6.95 19.43 9.01
CA GLU A 507 6.96 17.97 8.84
C GLU A 507 6.90 17.25 10.19
N LEU A 508 5.95 16.32 10.31
CA LEU A 508 5.71 15.53 11.51
C LEU A 508 6.77 14.43 11.64
N LEU A 509 7.75 14.63 12.51
CA LEU A 509 8.86 13.70 12.73
C LEU A 509 8.81 13.07 14.12
N THR A 510 8.96 11.74 14.18
CA THR A 510 9.10 11.02 15.45
C THR A 510 10.52 11.12 15.96
N VAL A 511 10.71 11.59 17.19
CA VAL A 511 12.00 11.74 17.86
C VAL A 511 11.99 11.05 19.21
N GLN A 512 13.17 10.62 19.68
CA GLN A 512 13.31 10.12 21.03
C GLN A 512 13.22 11.28 22.03
N LEU A 513 12.34 11.14 23.03
CA LEU A 513 12.15 12.18 24.04
C LEU A 513 13.33 12.26 25.00
N PRO A 514 13.77 13.49 25.38
CA PRO A 514 14.83 13.68 26.36
C PRO A 514 14.36 13.31 27.79
N PRO A 515 15.28 13.03 28.72
CA PRO A 515 14.94 12.92 30.14
C PRO A 515 14.14 14.15 30.64
N PRO A 516 13.11 13.95 31.51
CA PRO A 516 12.85 12.76 32.32
C PRO A 516 11.97 11.68 31.67
N ALA A 517 11.73 11.73 30.38
CA ALA A 517 10.98 10.67 29.69
C ALA A 517 11.65 9.29 29.87
N ALA A 518 10.87 8.22 29.84
CA ALA A 518 11.38 6.86 29.94
C ALA A 518 12.36 6.56 28.79
N ILE A 519 13.35 5.73 29.04
CA ILE A 519 14.32 5.32 28.01
C ILE A 519 13.57 4.66 26.86
N GLY A 520 13.74 5.17 25.65
CA GLY A 520 13.05 4.69 24.45
C GLY A 520 11.67 5.30 24.21
N ALA A 521 11.21 6.21 25.07
CA ALA A 521 10.01 6.98 24.80
C ALA A 521 10.22 7.88 23.59
N THR A 522 9.24 7.88 22.70
CA THR A 522 9.23 8.71 21.49
C THR A 522 8.08 9.72 21.55
N GLY A 523 8.27 10.82 20.86
CA GLY A 523 7.24 11.82 20.61
C GLY A 523 7.31 12.30 19.18
N THR A 524 6.31 13.01 18.72
CA THR A 524 6.31 13.65 17.41
C THR A 524 6.49 15.16 17.58
N ILE A 525 7.35 15.73 16.77
CA ILE A 525 7.59 17.18 16.67
C ILE A 525 7.30 17.63 15.24
N ASN A 526 7.08 18.92 15.03
CA ASN A 526 7.17 19.53 13.71
C ASN A 526 8.63 19.94 13.45
N ALA A 527 9.21 19.54 12.32
CA ALA A 527 10.44 20.12 11.80
C ALA A 527 10.10 21.46 11.11
N ASP A 528 11.01 22.45 11.20
CA ASP A 528 10.74 23.78 10.63
C ASP A 528 10.49 23.69 9.12
N GLN A 529 11.46 23.17 8.36
CA GLN A 529 11.34 22.92 6.91
C GLN A 529 12.19 21.73 6.52
N THR A 530 11.65 20.92 5.57
CA THR A 530 12.36 19.79 4.99
C THR A 530 12.21 19.78 3.48
N ILE A 531 13.16 19.12 2.80
CA ILE A 531 13.17 18.97 1.36
C ILE A 531 13.13 17.48 1.02
N HIS A 532 12.14 17.08 0.23
CA HIS A 532 12.06 15.75 -0.36
C HIS A 532 12.20 15.85 -1.86
N GLN A 533 13.31 15.38 -2.42
CA GLN A 533 13.53 15.41 -3.86
C GLN A 533 14.06 14.07 -4.37
N GLY A 534 13.82 13.78 -5.64
CA GLY A 534 14.25 12.50 -6.17
C GLY A 534 14.06 12.31 -7.66
N VAL A 535 14.54 11.16 -8.11
CA VAL A 535 14.39 10.62 -9.46
C VAL A 535 13.78 9.23 -9.37
N GLU A 536 12.78 8.98 -10.15
CA GLU A 536 12.07 7.71 -10.24
C GLU A 536 12.15 7.23 -11.69
N LEU A 537 12.67 6.02 -11.91
CA LEU A 537 12.76 5.41 -13.23
C LEU A 537 12.20 3.98 -13.15
N ALA A 538 11.25 3.66 -14.02
CA ALA A 538 10.80 2.29 -14.27
C ALA A 538 10.90 2.00 -15.77
N GLY A 539 11.28 0.78 -16.10
CA GLY A 539 11.40 0.38 -17.51
C GLY A 539 11.18 -1.12 -17.70
N GLU A 540 10.65 -1.43 -18.88
CA GLU A 540 10.51 -2.79 -19.39
C GLU A 540 11.04 -2.84 -20.81
N VAL A 541 11.85 -3.84 -21.12
CA VAL A 541 12.34 -4.07 -22.48
C VAL A 541 12.34 -5.55 -22.81
N ASP A 542 11.72 -5.91 -23.93
CA ASP A 542 11.86 -7.23 -24.52
C ASP A 542 13.13 -7.30 -25.36
N LEU A 543 14.16 -7.92 -24.84
CA LEU A 543 15.50 -8.00 -25.45
C LEU A 543 15.54 -8.86 -26.69
N LEU A 544 14.53 -9.71 -26.91
CA LEU A 544 14.44 -10.63 -28.05
C LEU A 544 13.43 -10.15 -29.11
N GLY A 545 12.55 -9.21 -28.75
CA GLY A 545 11.41 -8.79 -29.57
C GLY A 545 11.73 -8.28 -30.98
N ALA A 546 12.94 -7.79 -31.22
CA ALA A 546 13.38 -7.32 -32.56
C ALA A 546 14.29 -8.32 -33.30
N ALA A 547 14.88 -9.29 -32.57
CA ALA A 547 15.91 -10.19 -33.11
C ALA A 547 15.38 -11.62 -33.37
N TRP A 548 14.17 -11.96 -32.91
CA TRP A 548 13.64 -13.33 -32.94
C TRP A 548 12.32 -13.48 -33.69
N ASP A 549 12.16 -12.81 -34.82
CA ASP A 549 11.09 -13.10 -35.81
C ASP A 549 11.07 -14.58 -36.24
N GLU A 550 12.17 -15.31 -36.03
CA GLU A 550 12.30 -16.74 -36.35
C GLU A 550 11.81 -17.70 -35.24
N ASN A 551 11.51 -17.19 -34.02
CA ASN A 551 11.02 -18.00 -32.91
C ASN A 551 9.82 -17.32 -32.22
N PRO A 552 8.67 -17.24 -32.86
CA PRO A 552 7.46 -16.69 -32.28
C PRO A 552 7.10 -17.49 -31.01
N GLY A 553 6.85 -16.82 -29.90
CA GLY A 553 6.43 -17.44 -28.66
C GLY A 553 7.43 -17.47 -27.52
N HIS A 554 8.61 -16.87 -27.69
CA HIS A 554 9.59 -16.70 -26.62
C HIS A 554 9.95 -15.22 -26.43
N ARG A 555 10.06 -14.78 -25.20
CA ARG A 555 10.46 -13.42 -24.84
C ARG A 555 11.56 -13.48 -23.78
N LEU A 556 12.47 -12.52 -23.81
CA LEU A 556 13.41 -12.27 -22.72
C LEU A 556 13.22 -10.84 -22.26
N VAL A 557 12.50 -10.68 -21.18
CA VAL A 557 12.05 -9.38 -20.69
C VAL A 557 12.89 -8.94 -19.51
N PHE A 558 13.55 -7.80 -19.63
CA PHE A 558 14.12 -7.10 -18.50
C PHE A 558 13.12 -6.09 -17.99
N ARG A 559 12.84 -6.14 -16.66
CA ARG A 559 12.05 -5.14 -15.93
C ARG A 559 12.89 -4.59 -14.80
N GLY A 560 12.90 -3.28 -14.65
CA GLY A 560 13.68 -2.63 -13.61
C GLY A 560 13.02 -1.36 -13.09
N ALA A 561 13.30 -1.07 -11.82
CA ALA A 561 12.92 0.16 -11.15
C ALA A 561 14.11 0.71 -10.37
N TRP A 562 14.34 2.01 -10.49
CA TRP A 562 15.33 2.74 -9.71
C TRP A 562 14.66 3.97 -9.08
N THR A 563 14.88 4.11 -7.80
CA THR A 563 14.49 5.29 -7.03
C THR A 563 15.74 5.88 -6.40
N TRP A 564 15.99 7.15 -6.68
CA TRP A 564 16.91 7.97 -5.92
C TRP A 564 16.10 9.00 -5.14
N GLY A 565 16.33 9.08 -3.82
CA GLY A 565 15.67 10.03 -2.93
C GLY A 565 16.65 10.73 -2.03
N ASP A 566 16.56 12.06 -1.98
CA ASP A 566 17.30 12.92 -1.07
C ASP A 566 16.28 13.64 -0.18
N TYR A 567 16.17 13.15 1.06
CA TYR A 567 15.26 13.66 2.08
C TYR A 567 16.10 14.30 3.16
N ARG A 568 15.91 15.60 3.42
CA ARG A 568 16.77 16.33 4.35
C ARG A 568 16.06 17.50 5.03
N PHE A 569 16.59 17.89 6.15
CA PHE A 569 16.27 19.16 6.80
C PHE A 569 16.80 20.32 5.93
N ASP A 570 16.19 21.49 6.04
CA ASP A 570 16.62 22.70 5.35
C ASP A 570 16.92 23.80 6.38
N ASN A 571 18.20 24.06 6.65
CA ASN A 571 18.68 25.03 7.64
C ASN A 571 18.08 24.88 9.06
N ASP A 572 17.70 23.65 9.44
CA ASP A 572 17.10 23.36 10.75
C ASP A 572 18.05 23.74 11.88
N ALA A 573 17.53 24.37 12.95
CA ALA A 573 18.32 24.86 14.09
C ALA A 573 19.04 23.73 14.86
N ILE A 574 18.51 22.50 14.80
CA ILE A 574 19.02 21.32 15.50
C ILE A 574 19.80 20.42 14.55
N TYR A 575 19.30 20.18 13.35
CA TYR A 575 19.82 19.18 12.42
C TYR A 575 20.59 19.78 11.22
N GLY A 576 20.54 21.12 11.02
CA GLY A 576 21.17 21.78 9.87
C GLY A 576 20.56 21.28 8.56
N ASP A 577 21.43 20.78 7.65
CA ASP A 577 21.04 20.20 6.36
C ASP A 577 21.21 18.66 6.34
N ASN A 578 21.15 18.02 7.50
CA ASN A 578 21.29 16.58 7.62
C ASN A 578 20.19 15.84 6.87
N ARG A 579 20.48 14.63 6.46
CA ARG A 579 19.48 13.74 5.88
C ARG A 579 18.50 13.24 6.93
N ILE A 580 17.24 13.19 6.57
CA ILE A 580 16.21 12.52 7.35
C ILE A 580 16.49 11.02 7.30
N ALA A 581 16.64 10.42 8.49
CA ALA A 581 17.01 9.02 8.62
C ALA A 581 15.88 8.07 8.28
N GLY A 582 16.24 6.83 7.91
CA GLY A 582 15.32 5.70 7.85
C GLY A 582 14.91 5.24 6.47
N LEU A 583 15.36 5.88 5.40
CA LEU A 583 15.23 5.39 4.01
C LEU A 583 16.59 5.33 3.33
N PRO A 584 16.77 4.37 2.41
CA PRO A 584 17.94 4.36 1.55
C PRO A 584 17.88 5.50 0.52
N GLU A 585 19.04 6.06 0.20
CA GLU A 585 19.18 7.07 -0.86
C GLU A 585 18.89 6.48 -2.24
N HIS A 586 19.33 5.25 -2.48
CA HIS A 586 19.10 4.52 -3.72
C HIS A 586 18.43 3.18 -3.44
N LEU A 587 17.40 2.86 -4.20
CA LEU A 587 16.79 1.55 -4.24
C LEU A 587 16.67 1.11 -5.70
N ILE A 588 17.35 0.03 -6.05
CA ILE A 588 17.38 -0.53 -7.40
C ILE A 588 16.84 -1.95 -7.33
N ARG A 589 15.83 -2.24 -8.13
CA ARG A 589 15.20 -3.56 -8.21
C ARG A 589 15.00 -3.96 -9.65
N GLY A 590 15.09 -5.24 -9.93
CA GLY A 590 14.83 -5.72 -11.28
C GLY A 590 14.77 -7.22 -11.41
N GLU A 591 14.33 -7.63 -12.58
CA GLU A 591 14.25 -9.03 -13.00
C GLU A 591 14.60 -9.17 -14.48
N LEU A 592 15.17 -10.30 -14.84
CA LEU A 592 15.38 -10.69 -16.23
C LEU A 592 14.66 -12.03 -16.47
N MET A 593 13.47 -11.99 -17.08
CA MET A 593 12.59 -13.15 -17.23
C MET A 593 12.58 -13.65 -18.67
N TRP A 594 12.93 -14.91 -18.85
CA TRP A 594 12.53 -15.65 -20.03
C TRP A 594 11.06 -16.11 -19.84
N GLU A 595 10.23 -15.87 -20.85
CA GLU A 595 8.82 -16.19 -20.87
C GLU A 595 8.46 -16.85 -22.19
N ASN A 596 7.41 -17.72 -22.22
CA ASN A 596 6.92 -18.28 -23.48
C ASN A 596 5.38 -18.39 -23.51
N ASP A 597 4.83 -18.61 -24.72
CA ASP A 597 3.38 -18.69 -24.97
C ASP A 597 2.67 -19.84 -24.23
N ARG A 598 3.42 -20.82 -23.73
CA ARG A 598 2.88 -21.92 -22.92
C ARG A 598 2.81 -21.56 -21.44
N GLY A 599 3.09 -20.31 -21.10
CA GLY A 599 3.07 -19.76 -19.76
C GLY A 599 4.29 -20.07 -18.89
N TRP A 600 5.35 -20.71 -19.42
CA TRP A 600 6.59 -20.93 -18.67
C TRP A 600 7.36 -19.64 -18.53
N TYR A 601 7.95 -19.45 -17.37
CA TYR A 601 8.87 -18.35 -17.10
C TYR A 601 10.01 -18.81 -16.19
N ALA A 602 11.16 -18.17 -16.35
CA ALA A 602 12.34 -18.40 -15.51
C ALA A 602 13.26 -17.20 -15.57
N GLY A 603 13.85 -16.82 -14.43
CA GLY A 603 14.86 -15.77 -14.44
C GLY A 603 15.29 -15.28 -13.07
N PRO A 604 16.46 -14.61 -13.02
CA PRO A 604 16.96 -13.95 -11.82
C PRO A 604 16.17 -12.70 -11.46
N THR A 605 16.13 -12.41 -10.16
CA THR A 605 15.65 -11.15 -9.59
C THR A 605 16.74 -10.55 -8.72
N PHE A 606 16.77 -9.23 -8.57
CA PHE A 606 17.72 -8.56 -7.69
C PHE A 606 17.12 -7.35 -7.00
N GLU A 607 17.66 -7.05 -5.82
CA GLU A 607 17.46 -5.80 -5.08
C GLU A 607 18.83 -5.29 -4.64
N TRP A 608 19.08 -4.00 -4.80
CA TRP A 608 20.36 -3.39 -4.48
C TRP A 608 20.17 -2.02 -3.84
N VAL A 609 20.74 -1.87 -2.65
CA VAL A 609 20.88 -0.61 -1.92
C VAL A 609 22.38 -0.31 -1.86
N PRO A 610 22.91 0.52 -2.79
CA PRO A 610 24.36 0.68 -2.98
C PRO A 610 25.05 1.55 -1.93
N VAL A 611 24.30 2.30 -1.13
CA VAL A 611 24.81 3.28 -0.18
C VAL A 611 24.22 3.01 1.20
N GLU A 612 25.01 3.29 2.24
CA GLU A 612 24.57 3.22 3.64
C GLU A 612 23.33 4.11 3.90
N SER A 613 22.49 3.69 4.84
CA SER A 613 21.28 4.41 5.22
C SER A 613 21.37 4.88 6.67
N TRP A 614 21.13 6.16 6.93
CA TRP A 614 21.19 6.74 8.26
C TRP A 614 20.07 6.22 9.18
N ILE A 615 20.40 5.92 10.45
CA ILE A 615 19.45 5.53 11.48
C ILE A 615 19.10 6.68 12.43
N ASP A 616 19.81 7.80 12.36
CA ASP A 616 19.58 8.95 13.21
C ASP A 616 19.63 10.28 12.43
N HIS A 617 18.84 11.25 12.85
CA HIS A 617 18.75 12.58 12.20
C HIS A 617 20.02 13.39 12.31
N ARG A 618 20.95 13.06 13.23
CA ARG A 618 22.28 13.66 13.31
C ARG A 618 23.29 13.04 12.34
N ASN A 619 22.89 12.00 11.60
CA ASN A 619 23.71 11.28 10.63
C ASN A 619 25.04 10.78 11.27
N THR A 620 24.95 10.18 12.46
CA THR A 620 26.12 9.71 13.19
C THR A 620 26.34 8.22 13.12
N PHE A 621 25.32 7.43 12.71
CA PHE A 621 25.39 5.98 12.55
C PHE A 621 24.46 5.50 11.42
N SER A 622 24.87 4.41 10.74
CA SER A 622 24.20 3.95 9.52
C SER A 622 24.01 2.43 9.47
N ALA A 623 23.03 1.98 8.70
CA ALA A 623 22.89 0.61 8.21
C ALA A 623 23.70 0.45 6.93
N ASP A 624 24.29 -0.75 6.74
CA ASP A 624 25.14 -1.04 5.60
C ASP A 624 24.36 -1.11 4.28
N ALA A 625 25.05 -0.84 3.19
CA ALA A 625 24.65 -1.18 1.85
C ALA A 625 24.50 -2.70 1.68
N TYR A 626 23.57 -3.13 0.81
CA TYR A 626 23.34 -4.56 0.57
C TYR A 626 22.91 -4.86 -0.87
N ALA A 627 23.08 -6.11 -1.28
CA ALA A 627 22.59 -6.62 -2.56
C ALA A 627 22.00 -8.01 -2.40
N LEU A 628 20.79 -8.20 -2.86
CA LEU A 628 20.07 -9.47 -2.81
C LEU A 628 19.91 -10.04 -4.21
N LEU A 629 20.16 -11.32 -4.37
CA LEU A 629 19.91 -12.05 -5.60
C LEU A 629 18.83 -13.10 -5.33
N GLY A 630 17.88 -13.20 -6.24
CA GLY A 630 16.82 -14.21 -6.21
C GLY A 630 16.69 -14.89 -7.57
N PHE A 631 15.79 -15.86 -7.64
CA PHE A 631 15.45 -16.57 -8.86
C PHE A 631 14.00 -17.04 -8.83
N LYS A 632 13.26 -16.85 -9.93
CA LYS A 632 11.91 -17.35 -10.11
C LYS A 632 11.86 -18.35 -11.26
N PHE A 633 11.04 -19.39 -11.08
CA PHE A 633 10.74 -20.37 -12.11
C PHE A 633 9.32 -20.87 -11.93
N GLY A 634 8.57 -20.99 -13.02
CA GLY A 634 7.20 -21.48 -12.91
C GLY A 634 6.48 -21.59 -14.24
N ARG A 635 5.20 -21.89 -14.12
CA ARG A 635 4.27 -21.91 -15.22
C ARG A 635 2.95 -21.27 -14.82
N ARG A 636 2.48 -20.33 -15.61
CA ARG A 636 1.18 -19.66 -15.43
C ARG A 636 0.28 -19.94 -16.61
N VAL A 637 -0.97 -20.31 -16.32
CA VAL A 637 -2.01 -20.54 -17.31
C VAL A 637 -3.31 -19.88 -16.84
N GLU A 638 -4.15 -19.48 -17.77
CA GLU A 638 -5.45 -18.86 -17.44
C GLU A 638 -6.40 -19.86 -16.78
N GLN A 639 -6.43 -21.10 -17.26
CA GLN A 639 -7.20 -22.20 -16.69
C GLN A 639 -6.32 -23.43 -16.48
N GLY A 640 -6.62 -24.22 -15.45
CA GLY A 640 -5.85 -25.38 -15.06
C GLY A 640 -4.79 -25.06 -14.01
N ILE A 641 -3.64 -25.74 -14.06
CA ILE A 641 -2.61 -25.70 -13.03
C ILE A 641 -1.54 -24.67 -13.37
N SER A 642 -1.43 -23.65 -12.54
CA SER A 642 -0.28 -22.74 -12.43
C SER A 642 0.57 -23.10 -11.22
N TRP A 643 1.87 -22.86 -11.26
CA TRP A 643 2.76 -23.11 -10.14
C TRP A 643 4.02 -22.24 -10.23
N PHE A 644 4.67 -22.03 -9.10
CA PHE A 644 5.96 -21.32 -9.03
C PHE A 644 6.91 -21.95 -8.01
N VAL A 645 8.18 -21.69 -8.22
CA VAL A 645 9.25 -21.81 -7.24
C VAL A 645 10.03 -20.49 -7.25
N GLU A 646 10.19 -19.88 -6.09
CA GLU A 646 10.94 -18.64 -5.91
C GLU A 646 12.00 -18.84 -4.83
N ALA A 647 13.23 -18.48 -5.15
CA ALA A 647 14.34 -18.42 -4.21
C ALA A 647 14.69 -16.95 -3.97
N LYS A 648 14.77 -16.54 -2.71
CA LYS A 648 15.12 -15.18 -2.27
C LYS A 648 16.43 -15.21 -1.48
N ASN A 649 17.18 -14.11 -1.58
CA ASN A 649 18.45 -13.93 -0.88
C ASN A 649 19.39 -15.13 -1.03
N LEU A 650 19.70 -15.52 -2.27
CA LEU A 650 20.52 -16.69 -2.59
C LEU A 650 21.93 -16.63 -1.99
N SER A 651 22.48 -15.43 -1.82
CA SER A 651 23.78 -15.17 -1.20
C SER A 651 23.76 -15.34 0.32
N ASP A 652 22.59 -15.44 0.93
CA ASP A 652 22.39 -15.44 2.39
C ASP A 652 22.97 -14.19 3.07
N GLU A 653 22.77 -13.05 2.39
CA GLU A 653 23.21 -11.75 2.87
C GLU A 653 22.54 -11.39 4.19
N ARG A 654 23.32 -10.89 5.15
CA ARG A 654 22.84 -10.36 6.42
C ARG A 654 22.68 -8.85 6.29
N TYR A 655 21.47 -8.37 6.31
CA TYR A 655 21.15 -6.97 6.04
C TYR A 655 20.01 -6.47 6.92
N ALA A 656 19.93 -5.16 7.09
CA ALA A 656 18.76 -4.52 7.66
C ALA A 656 17.77 -4.19 6.53
N ALA A 657 16.61 -4.86 6.52
CA ALA A 657 15.57 -4.57 5.55
C ALA A 657 14.99 -3.17 5.78
N THR A 658 14.89 -2.76 7.04
CA THR A 658 14.52 -1.41 7.45
C THR A 658 15.14 -1.10 8.82
N THR A 659 15.03 0.15 9.27
CA THR A 659 15.57 0.60 10.54
C THR A 659 14.52 1.36 11.34
N GLY A 660 14.62 1.32 12.67
CA GLY A 660 14.06 2.36 13.51
C GLY A 660 14.80 3.67 13.26
N VAL A 661 14.23 4.79 13.73
CA VAL A 661 14.82 6.12 13.61
C VAL A 661 14.92 6.76 14.98
N ILE A 662 16.06 7.35 15.29
CA ILE A 662 16.29 8.11 16.53
C ILE A 662 16.86 9.49 16.22
N GLU A 663 16.78 10.38 17.18
CA GLU A 663 17.36 11.72 17.05
C GLU A 663 18.88 11.68 16.83
N ASN A 664 19.60 10.96 17.69
CA ASN A 664 21.07 10.97 17.72
C ASN A 664 21.64 9.66 18.28
N ALA A 665 22.28 8.88 17.46
CA ALA A 665 22.99 7.67 17.88
C ALA A 665 24.32 7.96 18.57
N ARG A 666 24.86 9.17 18.46
CA ARG A 666 26.17 9.61 19.00
C ARG A 666 27.32 8.72 18.52
N GLY A 667 27.28 8.26 17.27
CA GLY A 667 28.26 7.35 16.70
C GLY A 667 28.29 5.96 17.34
N LYS A 668 27.22 5.57 18.06
CA LYS A 668 27.15 4.29 18.76
C LYS A 668 26.09 3.40 18.15
N ASP A 669 26.38 2.11 18.11
CA ASP A 669 25.45 1.08 17.75
C ASP A 669 24.25 1.05 18.71
N GLN A 670 23.06 1.23 18.17
CA GLN A 670 21.79 1.27 18.89
C GLN A 670 20.86 0.20 18.36
N ARG A 671 19.86 -0.25 19.17
CA ARG A 671 18.84 -1.22 18.72
C ARG A 671 17.85 -0.58 17.78
N GLN A 672 18.27 -0.39 16.52
CA GLN A 672 17.45 0.21 15.46
C GLN A 672 17.34 -0.66 14.20
N PHE A 673 18.04 -1.78 14.13
CA PHE A 673 18.12 -2.60 12.93
C PHE A 673 17.05 -3.69 12.93
N LEU A 674 16.28 -3.80 11.85
CA LEU A 674 15.32 -4.86 11.61
C LEU A 674 15.88 -5.77 10.51
N PRO A 675 16.40 -6.96 10.89
CA PRO A 675 16.98 -7.91 9.94
C PRO A 675 15.99 -8.29 8.84
N GLY A 676 16.46 -8.28 7.60
CA GLY A 676 15.77 -8.93 6.51
C GLY A 676 15.91 -10.46 6.59
N ASP A 677 15.05 -11.17 5.87
CA ASP A 677 15.06 -12.64 5.86
C ASP A 677 16.35 -13.16 5.22
N GLY A 678 16.91 -14.23 5.78
CA GLY A 678 17.99 -15.01 5.18
C GLY A 678 17.52 -15.73 3.91
N ARG A 679 18.37 -16.62 3.40
CA ARG A 679 18.03 -17.42 2.22
C ARG A 679 16.74 -18.22 2.43
N GLY A 680 15.78 -18.03 1.51
CA GLY A 680 14.49 -18.71 1.55
C GLY A 680 14.07 -19.25 0.18
N VAL A 681 13.31 -20.35 0.21
CA VAL A 681 12.67 -20.92 -0.98
C VAL A 681 11.18 -21.04 -0.72
N PHE A 682 10.39 -20.59 -1.67
CA PHE A 682 8.94 -20.60 -1.62
C PHE A 682 8.39 -21.27 -2.87
N THR A 683 7.29 -21.99 -2.73
CA THR A 683 6.59 -22.63 -3.84
C THR A 683 5.10 -22.45 -3.69
N GLY A 684 4.39 -22.42 -4.81
CA GLY A 684 2.94 -22.38 -4.80
C GLY A 684 2.35 -23.10 -6.01
N ILE A 685 1.15 -23.58 -5.81
CA ILE A 685 0.32 -24.18 -6.84
C ILE A 685 -1.06 -23.54 -6.80
N GLU A 686 -1.58 -23.19 -7.95
CA GLU A 686 -2.93 -22.66 -8.13
C GLU A 686 -3.65 -23.48 -9.18
N TYR A 687 -4.89 -23.86 -8.87
CA TYR A 687 -5.78 -24.47 -9.84
C TYR A 687 -6.99 -23.57 -10.09
N ARG A 688 -7.26 -23.26 -11.37
CA ARG A 688 -8.43 -22.50 -11.83
C ARG A 688 -9.31 -23.38 -12.70
N TRP A 689 -10.61 -23.46 -12.35
CA TRP A 689 -11.59 -24.28 -13.09
C TRP A 689 -12.89 -23.55 -13.39
#